data_d66b0940d9aedb7119b6b6df0d75e57f
#
_entry.id   d66b0940d9aedb7119b6b6df0d75e57f
#
_cell.length_a   1.000
_cell.length_b   1.000
_cell.length_c   1.000
_cell.angle_alpha   90.00
_cell.angle_beta   90.00
_cell.angle_gamma   90.00
#
_symmetry.space_group_name_H-M   'P 1'
#
loop_
_entity.id
_entity.type
_entity.pdbx_description
1 polymer ?
#
loop_
_entity_poly.entity_id
_entity_poly.type
_entity_poly.pdbx_seq_one_letter_code
_entity_poly.pdbx_strand_id
1 'polypeptide(L)'
;MLEQAHLEGTSTDTDFQQSEHQLSHLASYVYGTWHSTSEELRPVYHAITGEPIYAVSSHGIDMKRVVQYAKQNGSELANWTFHQRANALKQIAQHLLERKEEFYKLAYATGATRKDAWIDIEGGIQTLFAYSSLVRRELNDEKIITEDSWIQLSKNGTFGAKHILSPKAGVAVHINAFNFPIWGMLEKIAPTLLAGVPCIVKPATDGSQLTQAVVKAIEEAHVLPKGSVQLICGQTYDLLEQLGPQDCVTFTGSAYTGQKLRNHPHLNKYSIPFSMEADSVNSAILSPEANEETVDLFVREVFREMTTKAGQKCTAIRRAFVPENLLATVQEKLTAKLAKVVVGDPQKEETTMGALASIKQKHDVAEKVAELSKDAKIVFGGDDSFTFNADYPEKGAFFAPTLLVCEQPLQATNVHTTEAFGPVCTLMPYQNIEELADLVSRGEGSLVASVVKNNDENIEQIIQKIAPWHGRVHVLDAESAKESTGHGSPLPHLVHGGPGRAGGGEELGGIRAVKHYMQRTAIQGSPNSLTQITHSWTAGSKVNEDRVHPFKKSFDELVIGERLLTARRTVTEADIVNFACLSGDYFYAHTDKIAAAESFFGERVAHGYFIVSAAAGLFVDAAQGPVIANYGMDNLRFVEPVKIGDSIQVELTCKQKTPKPQKDPSQPAHGVVVWDIKVKNQRGELVATYDILTLVAREA
;
A
#
# COMPACT_ATOMS: atom_id res chain seq x y z
N MET A 1 -43.81 4.40 -4.01
CA MET A 1 -44.09 5.36 -5.09
C MET A 1 -43.02 6.46 -4.97
N LEU A 2 -41.93 6.32 -5.69
CA LEU A 2 -40.98 7.37 -5.97
C LEU A 2 -40.57 7.15 -7.42
N GLU A 3 -40.98 8.12 -8.23
CA GLU A 3 -40.95 8.13 -9.67
C GLU A 3 -39.53 7.98 -10.23
N GLN A 4 -39.48 7.21 -11.31
CA GLN A 4 -38.38 7.12 -12.25
C GLN A 4 -38.15 8.51 -12.87
N ALA A 5 -37.02 9.17 -12.57
CA ALA A 5 -36.55 10.27 -13.37
C ALA A 5 -35.74 9.68 -14.53
N HIS A 6 -36.41 9.51 -15.67
CA HIS A 6 -35.77 9.37 -16.96
C HIS A 6 -35.02 10.66 -17.30
N LEU A 7 -33.72 10.57 -17.39
CA LEU A 7 -32.92 11.53 -18.19
C LEU A 7 -32.89 10.99 -19.61
N GLU A 8 -33.87 11.36 -20.41
CA GLU A 8 -33.82 11.28 -21.85
C GLU A 8 -32.86 12.36 -22.37
N GLY A 9 -31.60 11.99 -22.57
CA GLY A 9 -30.75 12.68 -23.51
C GLY A 9 -31.00 12.08 -24.88
N THR A 10 -31.79 12.72 -25.69
CA THR A 10 -32.01 12.37 -27.11
C THR A 10 -30.72 12.63 -27.89
N SER A 11 -29.87 11.64 -27.99
CA SER A 11 -28.93 11.48 -29.11
C SER A 11 -29.48 10.38 -29.99
N THR A 12 -29.77 10.75 -31.19
CA THR A 12 -30.47 9.99 -32.21
C THR A 12 -29.78 8.64 -32.48
N ASP A 13 -30.48 7.54 -32.16
CA ASP A 13 -30.13 6.15 -32.47
C ASP A 13 -30.06 5.81 -33.98
N THR A 14 -30.07 6.82 -34.86
CA THR A 14 -30.19 6.60 -36.31
C THR A 14 -28.84 6.48 -37.02
N ASP A 15 -27.69 6.85 -36.41
CA ASP A 15 -26.39 6.75 -37.10
C ASP A 15 -25.64 5.41 -36.82
N PHE A 16 -26.20 4.55 -36.01
CA PHE A 16 -25.55 3.26 -35.65
C PHE A 16 -25.71 2.17 -36.72
N GLN A 17 -26.55 2.37 -37.73
CA GLN A 17 -26.87 1.32 -38.72
C GLN A 17 -26.07 1.34 -40.02
N GLN A 18 -25.06 2.21 -40.17
CA GLN A 18 -24.36 2.33 -41.48
C GLN A 18 -22.87 2.01 -41.52
N SER A 19 -22.26 1.51 -40.41
CA SER A 19 -20.92 0.89 -40.50
C SER A 19 -20.91 -0.47 -39.78
N GLU A 20 -21.30 -1.54 -40.48
CA GLU A 20 -21.07 -2.93 -40.08
C GLU A 20 -19.57 -3.30 -40.16
N HIS A 21 -18.68 -2.53 -39.50
CA HIS A 21 -17.44 -3.09 -39.02
C HIS A 21 -17.77 -3.74 -37.68
N GLN A 22 -17.82 -5.05 -37.68
CA GLN A 22 -18.11 -5.90 -36.51
C GLN A 22 -17.10 -5.59 -35.42
N LEU A 23 -17.50 -4.70 -34.45
CA LEU A 23 -16.68 -4.34 -33.30
C LEU A 23 -16.28 -5.61 -32.55
N SER A 24 -15.03 -5.70 -32.12
CA SER A 24 -14.60 -6.81 -31.27
C SER A 24 -15.28 -6.71 -29.90
N HIS A 25 -15.85 -7.82 -29.43
CA HIS A 25 -16.49 -7.88 -28.11
C HIS A 25 -15.46 -8.31 -27.09
N LEU A 26 -15.26 -7.54 -26.03
CA LEU A 26 -14.41 -7.96 -24.92
C LEU A 26 -15.11 -9.02 -24.08
N ALA A 27 -14.40 -10.13 -23.86
CA ALA A 27 -14.88 -11.21 -23.03
C ALA A 27 -14.62 -10.96 -21.54
N SER A 28 -15.52 -11.40 -20.69
CA SER A 28 -15.31 -11.57 -19.25
C SER A 28 -14.65 -12.92 -18.97
N TYR A 29 -13.79 -13.01 -17.93
CA TYR A 29 -13.23 -14.28 -17.47
C TYR A 29 -13.94 -14.73 -16.21
N VAL A 30 -14.87 -15.66 -16.35
CA VAL A 30 -15.72 -16.15 -15.27
C VAL A 30 -15.84 -17.67 -15.34
N TYR A 31 -15.96 -18.33 -14.21
CA TYR A 31 -16.06 -19.80 -14.08
C TYR A 31 -14.88 -20.55 -14.73
N GLY A 32 -13.70 -19.93 -14.80
CA GLY A 32 -12.51 -20.50 -15.44
C GLY A 32 -12.56 -20.53 -16.98
N THR A 33 -13.46 -19.75 -17.60
CA THR A 33 -13.62 -19.65 -19.06
C THR A 33 -13.85 -18.21 -19.50
N TRP A 34 -13.49 -17.91 -20.74
CA TRP A 34 -13.80 -16.63 -21.38
C TRP A 34 -15.23 -16.64 -21.91
N HIS A 35 -16.00 -15.63 -21.51
CA HIS A 35 -17.41 -15.47 -21.85
C HIS A 35 -17.63 -14.13 -22.55
N SER A 36 -18.23 -14.16 -23.75
CA SER A 36 -18.64 -12.97 -24.51
C SER A 36 -20.07 -13.13 -24.99
N THR A 37 -20.75 -12.00 -25.18
CA THR A 37 -22.12 -11.93 -25.67
C THR A 37 -22.25 -10.81 -26.70
N SER A 38 -23.25 -10.92 -27.58
CA SER A 38 -23.64 -9.88 -28.53
C SER A 38 -24.85 -9.06 -28.06
N GLU A 39 -25.34 -9.31 -26.82
CA GLU A 39 -26.48 -8.63 -26.25
C GLU A 39 -26.05 -7.50 -25.33
N GLU A 40 -26.82 -6.42 -25.25
CA GLU A 40 -26.58 -5.23 -24.39
C GLU A 40 -25.17 -4.65 -24.55
N LEU A 41 -24.67 -4.59 -25.77
CA LEU A 41 -23.35 -4.07 -26.07
C LEU A 41 -23.24 -2.57 -25.81
N ARG A 42 -22.15 -2.18 -25.15
CA ARG A 42 -21.77 -0.78 -24.95
C ARG A 42 -20.46 -0.52 -25.66
N PRO A 43 -20.45 0.38 -26.68
CA PRO A 43 -19.24 0.72 -27.40
C PRO A 43 -18.27 1.50 -26.51
N VAL A 44 -16.99 1.32 -26.77
CA VAL A 44 -15.88 2.10 -26.20
C VAL A 44 -15.13 2.76 -27.34
N TYR A 45 -14.81 4.01 -27.13
CA TYR A 45 -14.26 4.87 -28.18
C TYR A 45 -12.78 5.16 -27.95
N HIS A 46 -12.06 5.30 -29.02
CA HIS A 46 -10.65 5.69 -29.00
C HIS A 46 -10.53 7.17 -28.56
N ALA A 47 -9.76 7.43 -27.51
CA ALA A 47 -9.65 8.78 -26.93
C ALA A 47 -9.08 9.84 -27.90
N ILE A 48 -8.27 9.41 -28.89
CA ILE A 48 -7.62 10.30 -29.86
C ILE A 48 -8.48 10.52 -31.10
N THR A 49 -9.10 9.47 -31.64
CA THR A 49 -9.82 9.56 -32.93
C THR A 49 -11.32 9.66 -32.78
N GLY A 50 -11.87 9.37 -31.60
CA GLY A 50 -13.31 9.31 -31.36
C GLY A 50 -14.02 8.09 -32.03
N GLU A 51 -13.28 7.21 -32.71
CA GLU A 51 -13.87 6.04 -33.38
C GLU A 51 -14.14 4.92 -32.36
N PRO A 52 -15.21 4.12 -32.56
CA PRO A 52 -15.47 2.98 -31.70
C PRO A 52 -14.41 1.87 -31.96
N ILE A 53 -13.86 1.29 -30.90
CA ILE A 53 -12.75 0.29 -30.99
C ILE A 53 -13.15 -1.09 -30.54
N TYR A 54 -14.01 -1.21 -29.54
CA TYR A 54 -14.56 -2.47 -29.05
C TYR A 54 -15.89 -2.20 -28.33
N ALA A 55 -16.56 -3.27 -27.93
CA ALA A 55 -17.75 -3.18 -27.09
C ALA A 55 -17.65 -4.12 -25.89
N VAL A 56 -18.29 -3.76 -24.79
CA VAL A 56 -18.36 -4.55 -23.55
C VAL A 56 -19.79 -4.95 -23.25
N SER A 57 -19.96 -6.16 -22.73
CA SER A 57 -21.20 -6.61 -22.13
C SER A 57 -20.95 -7.76 -21.16
N SER A 58 -21.72 -7.80 -20.10
CA SER A 58 -21.78 -8.90 -19.13
C SER A 58 -23.17 -9.55 -19.11
N HIS A 59 -23.99 -9.30 -20.13
CA HIS A 59 -25.32 -9.91 -20.26
C HIS A 59 -25.22 -11.45 -20.26
N GLY A 60 -26.11 -12.11 -19.53
CA GLY A 60 -26.15 -13.58 -19.42
C GLY A 60 -25.13 -14.19 -18.43
N ILE A 61 -24.28 -13.40 -17.78
CA ILE A 61 -23.40 -13.89 -16.72
C ILE A 61 -24.21 -14.08 -15.43
N ASP A 62 -24.21 -15.29 -14.88
CA ASP A 62 -24.79 -15.61 -13.57
C ASP A 62 -23.86 -15.13 -12.45
N MET A 63 -24.14 -13.96 -11.86
CA MET A 63 -23.32 -13.34 -10.82
C MET A 63 -23.23 -14.19 -9.55
N LYS A 64 -24.29 -14.94 -9.21
CA LYS A 64 -24.27 -15.89 -8.10
C LYS A 64 -23.24 -17.00 -8.34
N ARG A 65 -23.20 -17.54 -9.54
CA ARG A 65 -22.23 -18.56 -9.91
C ARG A 65 -20.80 -18.01 -9.93
N VAL A 66 -20.58 -16.73 -10.33
CA VAL A 66 -19.27 -16.07 -10.27
C VAL A 66 -18.73 -16.09 -8.85
N VAL A 67 -19.54 -15.62 -7.86
CA VAL A 67 -19.18 -15.59 -6.44
C VAL A 67 -18.95 -17.01 -5.90
N GLN A 68 -19.83 -17.94 -6.22
CA GLN A 68 -19.68 -19.35 -5.78
C GLN A 68 -18.42 -19.99 -6.34
N TYR A 69 -18.10 -19.77 -7.61
CA TYR A 69 -16.90 -20.32 -8.25
C TYR A 69 -15.62 -19.80 -7.59
N ALA A 70 -15.53 -18.50 -7.28
CA ALA A 70 -14.43 -17.94 -6.54
C ALA A 70 -14.25 -18.62 -5.17
N LYS A 71 -15.35 -18.75 -4.41
CA LYS A 71 -15.33 -19.37 -3.08
C LYS A 71 -14.98 -20.85 -3.10
N GLN A 72 -15.38 -21.59 -4.11
CA GLN A 72 -15.15 -23.03 -4.22
C GLN A 72 -13.74 -23.38 -4.75
N ASN A 73 -13.26 -22.64 -5.73
CA ASN A 73 -12.02 -22.96 -6.43
C ASN A 73 -10.87 -22.02 -6.03
N GLY A 74 -11.13 -20.73 -5.88
CA GLY A 74 -10.13 -19.74 -5.50
C GLY A 74 -9.71 -19.82 -4.03
N SER A 75 -10.52 -20.41 -3.17
CA SER A 75 -10.21 -20.61 -1.74
C SER A 75 -9.01 -21.54 -1.49
N GLU A 76 -8.54 -22.27 -2.49
CA GLU A 76 -7.29 -23.04 -2.43
C GLU A 76 -6.09 -22.15 -2.03
N LEU A 77 -6.11 -20.86 -2.39
CA LEU A 77 -5.12 -19.88 -1.95
C LEU A 77 -4.95 -19.83 -0.43
N ALA A 78 -6.01 -20.03 0.34
CA ALA A 78 -5.95 -20.03 1.80
C ALA A 78 -5.11 -21.17 2.38
N ASN A 79 -4.96 -22.27 1.62
CA ASN A 79 -4.13 -23.41 2.00
C ASN A 79 -2.64 -23.17 1.78
N TRP A 80 -2.27 -22.19 0.98
CA TRP A 80 -0.89 -21.81 0.73
C TRP A 80 -0.32 -20.96 1.86
N THR A 81 0.99 -21.07 2.09
CA THR A 81 1.68 -20.16 3.00
C THR A 81 1.88 -18.79 2.39
N PHE A 82 2.22 -17.79 3.20
CA PHE A 82 2.52 -16.44 2.72
C PHE A 82 3.66 -16.42 1.69
N HIS A 83 4.70 -17.24 1.88
CA HIS A 83 5.82 -17.29 0.93
C HIS A 83 5.43 -17.98 -0.38
N GLN A 84 4.57 -19.00 -0.36
CA GLN A 84 4.04 -19.61 -1.58
C GLN A 84 3.23 -18.60 -2.40
N ARG A 85 2.30 -17.87 -1.76
CA ARG A 85 1.53 -16.80 -2.41
C ARG A 85 2.43 -15.68 -2.95
N ALA A 86 3.44 -15.27 -2.18
CA ALA A 86 4.40 -14.25 -2.60
C ALA A 86 5.25 -14.69 -3.80
N ASN A 87 5.64 -15.96 -3.87
CA ASN A 87 6.36 -16.51 -5.01
C ASN A 87 5.50 -16.58 -6.27
N ALA A 88 4.23 -16.96 -6.14
CA ALA A 88 3.27 -16.93 -7.25
C ALA A 88 3.10 -15.48 -7.77
N LEU A 89 2.95 -14.51 -6.88
CA LEU A 89 2.85 -13.11 -7.25
C LEU A 89 4.09 -12.59 -8.00
N LYS A 90 5.28 -13.03 -7.58
CA LYS A 90 6.54 -12.72 -8.29
C LYS A 90 6.56 -13.32 -9.70
N GLN A 91 6.14 -14.58 -9.86
CA GLN A 91 6.09 -15.23 -11.17
C GLN A 91 5.12 -14.52 -12.10
N ILE A 92 3.94 -14.12 -11.61
CA ILE A 92 3.00 -13.28 -12.36
C ILE A 92 3.66 -11.98 -12.80
N ALA A 93 4.32 -11.27 -11.89
CA ALA A 93 4.98 -10.01 -12.21
C ALA A 93 6.05 -10.17 -13.31
N GLN A 94 6.84 -11.25 -13.26
CA GLN A 94 7.83 -11.57 -14.30
C GLN A 94 7.16 -11.82 -15.67
N HIS A 95 6.11 -12.64 -15.69
CA HIS A 95 5.38 -12.95 -16.92
C HIS A 95 4.71 -11.70 -17.53
N LEU A 96 4.12 -10.82 -16.70
CA LEU A 96 3.56 -9.56 -17.16
C LEU A 96 4.62 -8.61 -17.73
N LEU A 97 5.80 -8.55 -17.10
CA LEU A 97 6.90 -7.70 -17.54
C LEU A 97 7.43 -8.13 -18.93
N GLU A 98 7.48 -9.42 -19.20
CA GLU A 98 7.89 -9.96 -20.50
C GLU A 98 6.89 -9.56 -21.62
N ARG A 99 5.62 -9.34 -21.29
CA ARG A 99 4.54 -9.00 -22.22
C ARG A 99 4.20 -7.50 -22.26
N LYS A 100 4.94 -6.65 -21.58
CA LYS A 100 4.59 -5.22 -21.41
C LYS A 100 4.35 -4.45 -22.73
N GLU A 101 5.04 -4.83 -23.81
CA GLU A 101 4.87 -4.15 -25.11
C GLU A 101 3.47 -4.37 -25.73
N GLU A 102 2.79 -5.46 -25.41
CA GLU A 102 1.39 -5.68 -25.79
C GLU A 102 0.49 -4.65 -25.09
N PHE A 103 0.74 -4.41 -23.80
CA PHE A 103 -0.05 -3.46 -23.01
C PHE A 103 0.20 -2.03 -23.45
N TYR A 104 1.43 -1.66 -23.81
CA TYR A 104 1.74 -0.34 -24.36
C TYR A 104 0.96 -0.05 -25.66
N LYS A 105 0.83 -1.03 -26.55
CA LYS A 105 0.05 -0.87 -27.79
C LYS A 105 -1.43 -0.58 -27.50
N LEU A 106 -1.99 -1.24 -26.47
CA LEU A 106 -3.38 -1.02 -26.08
C LEU A 106 -3.59 0.31 -25.35
N ALA A 107 -2.59 0.77 -24.57
CA ALA A 107 -2.67 2.00 -23.81
C ALA A 107 -2.84 3.26 -24.67
N TYR A 108 -2.35 3.25 -25.90
CA TYR A 108 -2.52 4.34 -26.86
C TYR A 108 -3.99 4.75 -27.05
N ALA A 109 -4.87 3.76 -27.14
CA ALA A 109 -6.31 4.02 -27.34
C ALA A 109 -6.96 4.81 -26.18
N THR A 110 -6.34 4.82 -24.99
CA THR A 110 -6.79 5.61 -23.83
C THR A 110 -6.28 7.04 -23.79
N GLY A 111 -5.59 7.50 -24.85
CA GLY A 111 -4.99 8.83 -24.91
C GLY A 111 -3.66 8.96 -24.15
N ALA A 112 -3.12 7.89 -23.61
CA ALA A 112 -1.90 7.92 -22.79
C ALA A 112 -0.64 8.10 -23.66
N THR A 113 0.26 9.00 -23.25
CA THR A 113 1.63 9.04 -23.77
C THR A 113 2.40 7.79 -23.33
N ARG A 114 3.52 7.48 -23.99
CA ARG A 114 4.39 6.35 -23.58
C ARG A 114 4.82 6.47 -22.11
N LYS A 115 5.10 7.70 -21.65
CA LYS A 115 5.48 8.00 -20.26
C LYS A 115 4.31 7.74 -19.28
N ASP A 116 3.10 8.14 -19.64
CA ASP A 116 1.92 7.89 -18.80
C ASP A 116 1.58 6.40 -18.74
N ALA A 117 1.68 5.70 -19.87
CA ALA A 117 1.50 4.25 -19.95
C ALA A 117 2.55 3.49 -19.13
N TRP A 118 3.79 3.99 -19.06
CA TRP A 118 4.84 3.41 -18.21
C TRP A 118 4.44 3.43 -16.72
N ILE A 119 3.86 4.53 -16.25
CA ILE A 119 3.39 4.63 -14.86
C ILE A 119 2.33 3.57 -14.57
N ASP A 120 1.35 3.39 -15.44
CA ASP A 120 0.28 2.41 -15.26
C ASP A 120 0.79 0.96 -15.37
N ILE A 121 1.54 0.65 -16.42
CA ILE A 121 1.95 -0.71 -16.76
C ILE A 121 3.10 -1.17 -15.86
N GLU A 122 4.26 -0.51 -15.97
CA GLU A 122 5.44 -0.96 -15.23
C GLU A 122 5.32 -0.61 -13.75
N GLY A 123 4.71 0.53 -13.38
CA GLY A 123 4.42 0.88 -11.99
C GLY A 123 3.49 -0.15 -11.33
N GLY A 124 2.43 -0.57 -12.01
CA GLY A 124 1.54 -1.62 -11.52
C GLY A 124 2.26 -2.96 -11.35
N ILE A 125 3.07 -3.38 -12.33
CA ILE A 125 3.86 -4.62 -12.24
C ILE A 125 4.88 -4.54 -11.09
N GLN A 126 5.55 -3.41 -10.89
CA GLN A 126 6.50 -3.21 -9.79
C GLN A 126 5.81 -3.33 -8.42
N THR A 127 4.54 -2.97 -8.31
CA THR A 127 3.75 -3.18 -7.09
C THR A 127 3.68 -4.65 -6.69
N LEU A 128 3.51 -5.56 -7.67
CA LEU A 128 3.54 -7.01 -7.40
C LEU A 128 4.90 -7.48 -6.86
N PHE A 129 6.01 -7.01 -7.45
CA PHE A 129 7.35 -7.33 -6.96
C PHE A 129 7.58 -6.80 -5.54
N ALA A 130 7.15 -5.56 -5.28
CA ALA A 130 7.29 -4.93 -3.96
C ALA A 130 6.54 -5.73 -2.89
N TYR A 131 5.28 -6.08 -3.12
CA TYR A 131 4.48 -6.90 -2.20
C TYR A 131 5.04 -8.31 -2.01
N SER A 132 5.50 -8.95 -3.08
CA SER A 132 6.16 -10.27 -2.98
C SER A 132 7.42 -10.22 -2.11
N SER A 133 8.24 -9.18 -2.28
CA SER A 133 9.45 -8.98 -1.48
C SER A 133 9.12 -8.68 -0.01
N LEU A 134 8.16 -7.77 0.22
CA LEU A 134 7.73 -7.32 1.53
C LEU A 134 7.21 -8.48 2.39
N VAL A 135 6.29 -9.29 1.86
CA VAL A 135 5.71 -10.42 2.57
C VAL A 135 6.76 -11.45 2.94
N ARG A 136 7.69 -11.78 2.04
CA ARG A 136 8.78 -12.72 2.36
C ARG A 136 9.79 -12.20 3.38
N ARG A 137 9.88 -10.88 3.56
CA ARG A 137 10.75 -10.26 4.56
C ARG A 137 10.07 -10.11 5.91
N GLU A 138 8.79 -9.72 5.93
CA GLU A 138 8.09 -9.28 7.14
C GLU A 138 7.14 -10.34 7.73
N LEU A 139 6.71 -11.32 6.95
CA LEU A 139 5.86 -12.40 7.43
C LEU A 139 6.61 -13.74 7.46
N ASN A 140 6.30 -14.54 8.45
CA ASN A 140 6.73 -15.93 8.52
C ASN A 140 6.08 -16.76 7.42
N ASP A 141 6.68 -17.90 7.07
CA ASP A 141 6.14 -18.83 6.09
C ASP A 141 5.01 -19.67 6.67
N GLU A 142 3.96 -18.99 7.12
CA GLU A 142 2.77 -19.54 7.74
C GLU A 142 1.51 -19.19 6.92
N LYS A 143 0.37 -19.74 7.31
CA LYS A 143 -0.93 -19.46 6.67
C LYS A 143 -1.68 -18.31 7.33
N ILE A 144 -1.34 -18.03 8.59
CA ILE A 144 -1.95 -17.00 9.45
C ILE A 144 -0.89 -16.04 9.97
N ILE A 145 -1.31 -14.84 10.34
CA ILE A 145 -0.45 -13.87 11.04
C ILE A 145 -0.78 -13.94 12.53
N THR A 146 0.23 -14.05 13.38
CA THR A 146 0.11 -13.81 14.82
C THR A 146 0.57 -12.38 15.08
N GLU A 147 -0.31 -11.51 15.62
CA GLU A 147 0.00 -10.09 15.79
C GLU A 147 0.68 -9.78 17.10
N ASP A 148 0.22 -10.37 18.18
CA ASP A 148 0.64 -9.99 19.54
C ASP A 148 1.59 -10.99 20.15
N SER A 149 2.39 -10.49 21.09
CA SER A 149 2.99 -11.32 22.10
C SER A 149 1.88 -11.90 23.01
N TRP A 150 2.26 -12.86 23.87
CA TRP A 150 1.38 -13.43 24.87
C TRP A 150 0.76 -12.35 25.78
N ILE A 151 -0.58 -12.32 25.85
CA ILE A 151 -1.36 -11.48 26.77
C ILE A 151 -1.81 -12.36 27.92
N GLN A 152 -1.17 -12.23 29.09
CA GLN A 152 -1.54 -12.99 30.27
C GLN A 152 -2.86 -12.47 30.86
N LEU A 153 -3.86 -13.34 31.00
CA LEU A 153 -5.20 -13.01 31.54
C LEU A 153 -5.43 -13.60 32.93
N SER A 154 -4.63 -14.60 33.36
CA SER A 154 -4.73 -15.21 34.70
C SER A 154 -3.51 -14.90 35.56
N LYS A 155 -3.70 -14.83 36.89
CA LYS A 155 -2.64 -14.51 37.86
C LYS A 155 -1.41 -15.43 37.72
N ASN A 156 -1.64 -16.70 37.48
CA ASN A 156 -0.61 -17.73 37.46
C ASN A 156 -0.10 -18.07 36.04
N GLY A 157 -0.48 -17.30 35.02
CA GLY A 157 -0.04 -17.52 33.65
C GLY A 157 -0.60 -18.77 32.95
N THR A 158 -1.62 -19.42 33.53
CA THR A 158 -2.23 -20.64 32.97
C THR A 158 -3.27 -20.38 31.90
N PHE A 159 -3.67 -19.11 31.71
CA PHE A 159 -4.67 -18.68 30.75
C PHE A 159 -4.33 -17.29 30.19
N GLY A 160 -4.46 -17.12 28.90
CA GLY A 160 -4.18 -15.86 28.23
C GLY A 160 -4.69 -15.83 26.79
N ALA A 161 -4.22 -14.86 26.01
CA ALA A 161 -4.69 -14.64 24.65
C ALA A 161 -3.57 -14.27 23.68
N LYS A 162 -3.83 -14.48 22.38
CA LYS A 162 -3.14 -13.90 21.23
C LYS A 162 -4.15 -13.51 20.17
N HIS A 163 -3.86 -12.48 19.39
CA HIS A 163 -4.62 -12.18 18.18
C HIS A 163 -3.98 -12.87 16.98
N ILE A 164 -4.82 -13.48 16.18
CA ILE A 164 -4.43 -14.04 14.89
C ILE A 164 -5.23 -13.37 13.78
N LEU A 165 -4.65 -13.33 12.57
CA LEU A 165 -5.41 -13.04 11.36
C LEU A 165 -5.36 -14.27 10.46
N SER A 166 -6.53 -14.68 10.00
CA SER A 166 -6.72 -15.75 9.03
C SER A 166 -7.32 -15.21 7.72
N PRO A 167 -7.08 -15.85 6.56
CA PRO A 167 -7.77 -15.52 5.33
C PRO A 167 -9.29 -15.45 5.54
N LYS A 168 -9.96 -14.44 4.99
CA LYS A 168 -11.44 -14.43 4.95
C LYS A 168 -11.92 -15.59 4.09
N ALA A 169 -12.98 -16.27 4.51
CA ALA A 169 -13.60 -17.38 3.78
C ALA A 169 -14.58 -16.86 2.69
N GLY A 170 -14.20 -15.81 1.99
CA GLY A 170 -15.03 -15.10 1.03
C GLY A 170 -14.30 -14.74 -0.25
N VAL A 171 -14.80 -13.73 -0.93
CA VAL A 171 -14.22 -13.14 -2.15
C VAL A 171 -14.12 -11.63 -2.02
N ALA A 172 -13.06 -11.04 -2.59
CA ALA A 172 -12.93 -9.60 -2.72
C ALA A 172 -13.44 -9.14 -4.10
N VAL A 173 -14.32 -8.15 -4.13
CA VAL A 173 -14.78 -7.51 -5.36
C VAL A 173 -14.09 -6.18 -5.52
N HIS A 174 -13.34 -6.02 -6.60
CA HIS A 174 -12.57 -4.80 -6.91
C HIS A 174 -13.21 -4.04 -8.06
N ILE A 175 -13.84 -2.91 -7.79
CA ILE A 175 -14.45 -2.01 -8.77
C ILE A 175 -13.47 -0.87 -9.01
N ASN A 176 -12.81 -0.85 -10.17
CA ASN A 176 -11.68 0.02 -10.46
C ASN A 176 -12.04 1.19 -11.37
N ALA A 177 -11.28 2.28 -11.26
CA ALA A 177 -11.38 3.47 -12.09
C ALA A 177 -10.73 3.27 -13.48
N PHE A 178 -10.94 4.24 -14.38
CA PHE A 178 -10.46 4.17 -15.77
C PHE A 178 -9.05 4.71 -15.98
N ASN A 179 -8.53 5.52 -15.05
CA ASN A 179 -7.32 6.31 -15.27
C ASN A 179 -6.02 5.49 -15.24
N PHE A 180 -5.96 4.46 -14.36
CA PHE A 180 -4.85 3.51 -14.26
C PHE A 180 -5.40 2.07 -14.23
N PRO A 181 -5.87 1.55 -15.38
CA PRO A 181 -6.57 0.26 -15.43
C PRO A 181 -5.70 -0.94 -15.04
N ILE A 182 -4.39 -0.86 -15.24
CA ILE A 182 -3.44 -1.92 -14.87
C ILE A 182 -2.98 -1.72 -13.43
N TRP A 183 -2.43 -0.55 -13.09
CA TRP A 183 -1.99 -0.28 -11.72
C TRP A 183 -3.13 -0.46 -10.71
N GLY A 184 -4.27 0.21 -10.94
CA GLY A 184 -5.42 0.15 -10.03
C GLY A 184 -5.96 -1.25 -9.80
N MET A 185 -5.84 -2.17 -10.78
CA MET A 185 -6.12 -3.58 -10.59
C MET A 185 -5.03 -4.26 -9.78
N LEU A 186 -3.75 -4.11 -10.17
CA LEU A 186 -2.64 -4.86 -9.59
C LEU A 186 -2.37 -4.50 -8.13
N GLU A 187 -2.56 -3.23 -7.74
CA GLU A 187 -2.41 -2.78 -6.34
C GLU A 187 -3.44 -3.42 -5.39
N LYS A 188 -4.64 -3.78 -5.91
CA LYS A 188 -5.71 -4.40 -5.12
C LYS A 188 -5.59 -5.93 -5.10
N ILE A 189 -5.29 -6.54 -6.24
CA ILE A 189 -5.17 -8.00 -6.27
C ILE A 189 -3.91 -8.50 -5.54
N ALA A 190 -2.82 -7.72 -5.49
CA ALA A 190 -1.61 -8.12 -4.79
C ALA A 190 -1.84 -8.44 -3.30
N PRO A 191 -2.32 -7.51 -2.46
CA PRO A 191 -2.59 -7.80 -1.06
C PRO A 191 -3.73 -8.81 -0.86
N THR A 192 -4.73 -8.84 -1.76
CA THR A 192 -5.84 -9.80 -1.70
C THR A 192 -5.35 -11.24 -1.89
N LEU A 193 -4.58 -11.51 -2.92
CA LEU A 193 -4.00 -12.83 -3.17
C LEU A 193 -3.02 -13.25 -2.07
N LEU A 194 -2.22 -12.30 -1.55
CA LEU A 194 -1.32 -12.54 -0.42
C LEU A 194 -2.08 -12.86 0.88
N ALA A 195 -3.24 -12.27 1.08
CA ALA A 195 -4.13 -12.64 2.19
C ALA A 195 -4.73 -14.05 2.03
N GLY A 196 -4.63 -14.66 0.85
CA GLY A 196 -5.23 -15.97 0.55
C GLY A 196 -6.69 -15.89 0.15
N VAL A 197 -7.15 -14.76 -0.37
CA VAL A 197 -8.53 -14.48 -0.76
C VAL A 197 -8.62 -14.36 -2.29
N PRO A 198 -9.56 -15.05 -2.95
CA PRO A 198 -9.82 -14.86 -4.38
C PRO A 198 -10.50 -13.52 -4.65
N CYS A 199 -10.41 -13.05 -5.89
CA CYS A 199 -11.00 -11.77 -6.27
C CYS A 199 -11.79 -11.80 -7.57
N ILE A 200 -12.75 -10.87 -7.67
CA ILE A 200 -13.51 -10.53 -8.87
C ILE A 200 -13.16 -9.09 -9.22
N VAL A 201 -12.56 -8.88 -10.37
CA VAL A 201 -12.17 -7.57 -10.88
C VAL A 201 -13.25 -7.03 -11.81
N LYS A 202 -13.69 -5.80 -11.58
CA LYS A 202 -14.59 -5.05 -12.44
C LYS A 202 -13.92 -3.74 -12.86
N PRO A 203 -13.29 -3.67 -14.04
CA PRO A 203 -12.70 -2.43 -14.54
C PRO A 203 -13.77 -1.41 -14.91
N ALA A 204 -13.39 -0.14 -14.97
CA ALA A 204 -14.18 0.85 -15.70
C ALA A 204 -14.25 0.49 -17.18
N THR A 205 -15.34 0.90 -17.85
CA THR A 205 -15.58 0.54 -19.25
C THR A 205 -14.44 1.01 -20.15
N ASP A 206 -13.99 2.26 -20.01
CA ASP A 206 -12.97 2.88 -20.87
C ASP A 206 -11.55 2.27 -20.69
N GLY A 207 -11.31 1.45 -19.67
CA GLY A 207 -10.03 0.75 -19.44
C GLY A 207 -10.11 -0.77 -19.57
N SER A 208 -11.25 -1.31 -19.91
CA SER A 208 -11.53 -2.77 -19.88
C SER A 208 -10.59 -3.59 -20.75
N GLN A 209 -10.15 -3.09 -21.90
CA GLN A 209 -9.27 -3.81 -22.83
C GLN A 209 -7.89 -4.08 -22.20
N LEU A 210 -7.34 -3.08 -21.54
CA LEU A 210 -6.05 -3.22 -20.82
C LEU A 210 -6.16 -4.22 -19.68
N THR A 211 -7.21 -4.09 -18.86
CA THR A 211 -7.45 -5.01 -17.75
C THR A 211 -7.67 -6.45 -18.24
N GLN A 212 -8.45 -6.63 -19.33
CA GLN A 212 -8.65 -7.95 -19.94
C GLN A 212 -7.34 -8.57 -20.42
N ALA A 213 -6.48 -7.79 -21.10
CA ALA A 213 -5.19 -8.28 -21.58
C ALA A 213 -4.28 -8.74 -20.42
N VAL A 214 -4.26 -8.00 -19.32
CA VAL A 214 -3.49 -8.39 -18.13
C VAL A 214 -4.06 -9.63 -17.45
N VAL A 215 -5.38 -9.73 -17.27
CA VAL A 215 -6.01 -10.94 -16.69
C VAL A 215 -5.75 -12.15 -17.58
N LYS A 216 -5.79 -12.00 -18.90
CA LYS A 216 -5.43 -13.06 -19.84
C LYS A 216 -3.98 -13.52 -19.62
N ALA A 217 -3.05 -12.60 -19.48
CA ALA A 217 -1.66 -12.93 -19.19
C ALA A 217 -1.49 -13.60 -17.81
N ILE A 218 -2.22 -13.19 -16.78
CA ILE A 218 -2.22 -13.83 -15.46
C ILE A 218 -2.68 -15.30 -15.57
N GLU A 219 -3.74 -15.56 -16.32
CA GLU A 219 -4.26 -16.92 -16.54
C GLU A 219 -3.28 -17.80 -17.34
N GLU A 220 -2.68 -17.24 -18.37
CA GLU A 220 -1.68 -17.94 -19.21
C GLU A 220 -0.39 -18.26 -18.44
N ALA A 221 -0.09 -17.58 -17.35
CA ALA A 221 1.04 -17.91 -16.48
C ALA A 221 0.83 -19.23 -15.71
N HIS A 222 -0.40 -19.69 -15.52
CA HIS A 222 -0.77 -20.95 -14.85
C HIS A 222 -0.17 -21.12 -13.44
N VAL A 223 0.02 -20.03 -12.69
CA VAL A 223 0.65 -20.05 -11.36
C VAL A 223 -0.35 -19.95 -10.20
N LEU A 224 -1.61 -19.60 -10.47
CA LEU A 224 -2.65 -19.48 -9.44
C LEU A 224 -3.66 -20.65 -9.55
N PRO A 225 -4.29 -21.03 -8.42
CA PRO A 225 -5.45 -21.90 -8.46
C PRO A 225 -6.56 -21.29 -9.33
N LYS A 226 -7.34 -22.13 -10.00
CA LYS A 226 -8.50 -21.67 -10.78
C LYS A 226 -9.47 -20.91 -9.87
N GLY A 227 -10.05 -19.81 -10.39
CA GLY A 227 -10.99 -18.99 -9.63
C GLY A 227 -10.34 -17.99 -8.66
N SER A 228 -9.00 -17.94 -8.58
CA SER A 228 -8.29 -16.92 -7.77
C SER A 228 -8.52 -15.51 -8.29
N VAL A 229 -8.61 -15.34 -9.62
CA VAL A 229 -8.93 -14.06 -10.27
C VAL A 229 -10.03 -14.31 -11.28
N GLN A 230 -11.08 -13.49 -11.25
CA GLN A 230 -12.13 -13.43 -12.27
C GLN A 230 -12.29 -11.99 -12.74
N LEU A 231 -12.81 -11.80 -13.96
CA LEU A 231 -12.97 -10.51 -14.61
C LEU A 231 -14.39 -10.33 -15.14
N ILE A 232 -15.02 -9.21 -14.86
CA ILE A 232 -16.33 -8.83 -15.44
C ILE A 232 -16.14 -7.55 -16.27
N CYS A 233 -16.19 -7.67 -17.59
CA CYS A 233 -16.21 -6.56 -18.53
C CYS A 233 -17.67 -6.20 -18.85
N GLY A 234 -18.19 -5.14 -18.22
CA GLY A 234 -19.60 -4.73 -18.39
C GLY A 234 -20.24 -4.28 -17.07
N GLN A 235 -21.54 -4.53 -16.93
CA GLN A 235 -22.30 -4.20 -15.74
C GLN A 235 -22.15 -5.28 -14.65
N THR A 236 -22.34 -4.88 -13.41
CA THR A 236 -22.28 -5.80 -12.25
C THR A 236 -23.62 -6.45 -11.94
N TYR A 237 -24.70 -5.96 -12.54
CA TYR A 237 -26.08 -6.40 -12.24
C TYR A 237 -26.30 -6.61 -10.73
N ASP A 238 -26.69 -7.82 -10.34
CA ASP A 238 -26.98 -8.24 -8.96
C ASP A 238 -25.75 -8.79 -8.20
N LEU A 239 -24.52 -8.55 -8.69
CA LEU A 239 -23.29 -9.08 -8.06
C LEU A 239 -23.20 -8.75 -6.57
N LEU A 240 -23.52 -7.51 -6.18
CA LEU A 240 -23.44 -7.08 -4.78
C LEU A 240 -24.45 -7.80 -3.88
N GLU A 241 -25.60 -8.22 -4.43
CA GLU A 241 -26.65 -8.97 -3.71
C GLU A 241 -26.24 -10.44 -3.48
N GLN A 242 -25.22 -10.93 -4.17
CA GLN A 242 -24.69 -12.29 -4.02
C GLN A 242 -23.60 -12.40 -2.94
N LEU A 243 -23.17 -11.27 -2.39
CA LEU A 243 -22.09 -11.23 -1.40
C LEU A 243 -22.60 -11.59 0.00
N GLY A 244 -21.72 -12.12 0.84
CA GLY A 244 -22.00 -12.48 2.22
C GLY A 244 -21.03 -11.83 3.22
N PRO A 245 -21.14 -12.14 4.51
CA PRO A 245 -20.42 -11.43 5.59
C PRO A 245 -18.91 -11.63 5.59
N GLN A 246 -18.38 -12.61 4.86
CA GLN A 246 -16.94 -12.85 4.69
C GLN A 246 -16.36 -12.22 3.42
N ASP A 247 -17.22 -11.67 2.56
CA ASP A 247 -16.79 -10.97 1.36
C ASP A 247 -16.42 -9.52 1.67
N CYS A 248 -15.75 -8.85 0.75
CA CYS A 248 -15.47 -7.43 0.85
C CYS A 248 -15.52 -6.77 -0.54
N VAL A 249 -15.76 -5.46 -0.54
CA VAL A 249 -15.79 -4.65 -1.75
C VAL A 249 -14.79 -3.52 -1.62
N THR A 250 -14.00 -3.29 -2.66
CA THR A 250 -13.19 -2.08 -2.80
C THR A 250 -13.66 -1.31 -4.03
N PHE A 251 -13.71 -0.02 -3.92
CA PHE A 251 -14.16 0.88 -4.97
C PHE A 251 -13.19 2.04 -5.14
N THR A 252 -12.78 2.30 -6.38
CA THR A 252 -12.08 3.53 -6.78
C THR A 252 -12.86 4.21 -7.89
N GLY A 253 -13.25 5.47 -7.70
CA GLY A 253 -14.03 6.23 -8.68
C GLY A 253 -14.65 7.49 -8.09
N SER A 254 -15.73 8.00 -8.72
CA SER A 254 -16.39 9.22 -8.25
C SER A 254 -17.07 9.03 -6.89
N ALA A 255 -17.07 10.09 -6.06
CA ALA A 255 -17.75 10.08 -4.77
C ALA A 255 -19.25 9.75 -4.89
N TYR A 256 -19.92 10.23 -5.94
CA TYR A 256 -21.32 9.93 -6.20
C TYR A 256 -21.57 8.43 -6.34
N THR A 257 -20.79 7.74 -7.18
CA THR A 257 -20.91 6.30 -7.38
C THR A 257 -20.51 5.55 -6.11
N GLY A 258 -19.43 5.96 -5.46
CA GLY A 258 -18.95 5.35 -4.22
C GLY A 258 -19.98 5.42 -3.10
N GLN A 259 -20.63 6.56 -2.90
CA GLN A 259 -21.72 6.72 -1.91
C GLN A 259 -22.92 5.84 -2.24
N LYS A 260 -23.32 5.76 -3.51
CA LYS A 260 -24.43 4.87 -3.94
C LYS A 260 -24.12 3.41 -3.64
N LEU A 261 -22.89 2.95 -3.91
CA LEU A 261 -22.47 1.58 -3.62
C LEU A 261 -22.35 1.33 -2.11
N ARG A 262 -21.74 2.26 -1.36
CA ARG A 262 -21.60 2.16 0.11
C ARG A 262 -22.97 2.06 0.80
N ASN A 263 -23.95 2.78 0.31
CA ASN A 263 -25.32 2.76 0.85
C ASN A 263 -26.18 1.61 0.32
N HIS A 264 -25.59 0.66 -0.41
CA HIS A 264 -26.32 -0.48 -0.95
C HIS A 264 -26.98 -1.30 0.18
N PRO A 265 -28.31 -1.55 0.16
CA PRO A 265 -29.03 -2.16 1.28
C PRO A 265 -28.47 -3.53 1.69
N HIS A 266 -28.01 -4.31 0.71
CA HIS A 266 -27.47 -5.64 0.95
C HIS A 266 -26.11 -5.58 1.68
N LEU A 267 -25.22 -4.67 1.28
CA LEU A 267 -23.92 -4.48 1.95
C LEU A 267 -24.14 -4.08 3.42
N ASN A 268 -25.06 -3.16 3.66
CA ASN A 268 -25.42 -2.72 5.02
C ASN A 268 -26.04 -3.86 5.84
N LYS A 269 -26.99 -4.62 5.26
CA LYS A 269 -27.66 -5.73 5.94
C LYS A 269 -26.70 -6.79 6.47
N TYR A 270 -25.67 -7.12 5.72
CA TYR A 270 -24.70 -8.17 6.06
C TYR A 270 -23.39 -7.62 6.59
N SER A 271 -23.29 -6.30 6.85
CA SER A 271 -22.07 -5.63 7.33
C SER A 271 -20.83 -5.97 6.48
N ILE A 272 -21.01 -6.01 5.15
CA ILE A 272 -19.93 -6.34 4.22
C ILE A 272 -18.97 -5.17 4.20
N PRO A 273 -17.66 -5.37 4.49
CA PRO A 273 -16.65 -4.32 4.45
C PRO A 273 -16.59 -3.66 3.08
N PHE A 274 -16.65 -2.33 3.07
CA PHE A 274 -16.57 -1.51 1.87
C PHE A 274 -15.47 -0.46 2.03
N SER A 275 -14.37 -0.61 1.28
CA SER A 275 -13.29 0.37 1.19
C SER A 275 -13.51 1.25 -0.03
N MET A 276 -13.32 2.56 0.14
CA MET A 276 -13.56 3.53 -0.92
C MET A 276 -12.38 4.49 -1.05
N GLU A 277 -11.88 4.64 -2.26
CA GLU A 277 -11.09 5.76 -2.72
C GLU A 277 -11.95 6.59 -3.68
N ALA A 278 -12.12 7.87 -3.36
CA ALA A 278 -13.02 8.75 -4.09
C ALA A 278 -12.41 10.12 -4.38
N ASP A 279 -13.23 11.09 -4.75
CA ASP A 279 -12.84 12.45 -5.12
C ASP A 279 -11.83 13.06 -4.14
N SER A 280 -10.76 13.64 -4.67
CA SER A 280 -9.71 14.26 -3.87
C SER A 280 -9.28 15.60 -4.43
N VAL A 281 -9.31 16.64 -3.61
CA VAL A 281 -8.79 17.97 -3.94
C VAL A 281 -7.42 18.18 -3.32
N ASN A 282 -6.45 17.37 -3.77
CA ASN A 282 -5.10 17.33 -3.22
C ASN A 282 -4.42 18.70 -3.22
N SER A 283 -3.57 18.90 -2.22
CA SER A 283 -2.93 20.18 -1.95
C SER A 283 -1.44 20.16 -2.29
N ALA A 284 -0.93 21.24 -2.88
CA ALA A 284 0.49 21.58 -2.82
C ALA A 284 0.64 22.88 -2.02
N ILE A 285 1.62 22.93 -1.15
CA ILE A 285 1.87 24.06 -0.26
C ILE A 285 3.31 24.51 -0.50
N LEU A 286 3.46 25.76 -0.91
CA LEU A 286 4.76 26.44 -0.90
C LEU A 286 4.97 27.03 0.47
N SER A 287 6.09 26.73 1.11
CA SER A 287 6.37 27.18 2.48
C SER A 287 6.49 28.70 2.61
N PRO A 288 6.25 29.28 3.81
CA PRO A 288 6.30 30.74 3.99
C PRO A 288 7.65 31.39 3.71
N GLU A 289 8.75 30.68 3.94
CA GLU A 289 10.12 31.17 3.78
C GLU A 289 10.75 30.82 2.44
N ALA A 290 9.95 30.36 1.46
CA ALA A 290 10.44 29.85 0.18
C ALA A 290 11.35 30.85 -0.56
N ASN A 291 12.53 30.38 -0.92
CA ASN A 291 13.46 31.11 -1.79
C ASN A 291 13.17 30.79 -3.29
N GLU A 292 13.94 31.35 -4.19
CA GLU A 292 13.73 31.20 -5.65
C GLU A 292 13.84 29.73 -6.08
N GLU A 293 14.80 28.97 -5.56
CA GLU A 293 14.98 27.53 -5.86
C GLU A 293 13.77 26.72 -5.40
N THR A 294 13.24 27.03 -4.23
CA THR A 294 12.05 26.38 -3.67
C THR A 294 10.80 26.71 -4.49
N VAL A 295 10.66 27.95 -4.95
CA VAL A 295 9.58 28.35 -5.87
C VAL A 295 9.68 27.57 -7.19
N ASP A 296 10.87 27.43 -7.77
CA ASP A 296 11.06 26.67 -9.01
C ASP A 296 10.74 25.19 -8.83
N LEU A 297 11.08 24.62 -7.68
CA LEU A 297 10.74 23.26 -7.30
C LEU A 297 9.22 23.06 -7.19
N PHE A 298 8.54 23.97 -6.49
CA PHE A 298 7.08 23.97 -6.36
C PHE A 298 6.37 24.06 -7.73
N VAL A 299 6.79 25.00 -8.57
CA VAL A 299 6.25 25.17 -9.92
C VAL A 299 6.47 23.91 -10.77
N ARG A 300 7.60 23.23 -10.61
CA ARG A 300 7.88 21.97 -11.31
C ARG A 300 6.94 20.85 -10.85
N GLU A 301 6.66 20.74 -9.57
CA GLU A 301 5.75 19.72 -9.03
C GLU A 301 4.31 19.98 -9.50
N VAL A 302 3.80 21.20 -9.37
CA VAL A 302 2.45 21.55 -9.83
C VAL A 302 2.31 21.30 -11.34
N PHE A 303 3.27 21.75 -12.13
CA PHE A 303 3.30 21.50 -13.57
C PHE A 303 3.25 20.02 -13.93
N ARG A 304 4.08 19.21 -13.26
CA ARG A 304 4.12 17.75 -13.48
C ARG A 304 2.77 17.10 -13.17
N GLU A 305 2.15 17.49 -12.06
CA GLU A 305 0.88 16.92 -11.64
C GLU A 305 -0.30 17.34 -12.53
N MET A 306 -0.26 18.52 -13.11
CA MET A 306 -1.25 18.99 -14.10
C MET A 306 -1.13 18.24 -15.44
N THR A 307 0.09 17.90 -15.88
CA THR A 307 0.34 17.41 -17.26
C THR A 307 0.49 15.89 -17.35
N THR A 308 0.93 15.20 -16.28
CA THR A 308 1.04 13.74 -16.28
C THR A 308 -0.35 13.11 -16.39
N LYS A 309 -0.54 12.23 -17.37
CA LYS A 309 -1.82 11.57 -17.69
C LYS A 309 -2.95 12.59 -17.94
N ALA A 310 -2.62 13.76 -18.49
CA ALA A 310 -3.55 14.90 -18.64
C ALA A 310 -4.26 15.23 -17.32
N GLY A 311 -3.55 15.18 -16.19
CA GLY A 311 -4.08 15.46 -14.86
C GLY A 311 -5.11 14.44 -14.32
N GLN A 312 -5.36 13.34 -15.03
CA GLN A 312 -6.34 12.31 -14.63
C GLN A 312 -5.74 11.35 -13.59
N LYS A 313 -5.33 11.89 -12.46
CA LYS A 313 -4.78 11.17 -11.32
C LYS A 313 -5.59 11.50 -10.08
N CYS A 314 -5.95 10.49 -9.30
CA CYS A 314 -6.58 10.67 -8.00
C CYS A 314 -5.71 11.53 -7.06
N THR A 315 -4.39 11.49 -7.26
CA THR A 315 -3.40 12.25 -6.50
C THR A 315 -3.02 13.61 -7.12
N ALA A 316 -3.53 14.00 -8.29
CA ALA A 316 -3.12 15.26 -8.93
C ALA A 316 -3.38 16.48 -8.03
N ILE A 317 -2.47 17.44 -8.07
CA ILE A 317 -2.60 18.70 -7.33
C ILE A 317 -3.75 19.52 -7.94
N ARG A 318 -4.79 19.76 -7.14
CA ARG A 318 -5.96 20.58 -7.51
C ARG A 318 -5.90 21.96 -6.90
N ARG A 319 -5.34 22.06 -5.68
CA ARG A 319 -5.21 23.29 -4.92
C ARG A 319 -3.75 23.55 -4.60
N ALA A 320 -3.23 24.66 -5.09
CA ALA A 320 -1.84 25.07 -4.88
C ALA A 320 -1.81 26.33 -4.00
N PHE A 321 -1.44 26.16 -2.73
CA PHE A 321 -1.38 27.23 -1.74
C PHE A 321 -0.01 27.90 -1.76
N VAL A 322 -0.02 29.23 -1.92
CA VAL A 322 1.19 30.04 -2.12
C VAL A 322 1.18 31.23 -1.16
N PRO A 323 2.29 31.58 -0.50
CA PRO A 323 2.39 32.82 0.25
C PRO A 323 1.94 34.01 -0.64
N GLU A 324 1.12 34.91 -0.10
CA GLU A 324 0.49 36.01 -0.87
C GLU A 324 1.52 36.82 -1.67
N ASN A 325 2.68 37.11 -1.08
CA ASN A 325 3.77 37.86 -1.73
C ASN A 325 4.46 37.11 -2.89
N LEU A 326 4.28 35.78 -3.01
CA LEU A 326 4.89 34.95 -4.07
C LEU A 326 3.88 34.56 -5.14
N LEU A 327 2.59 34.87 -4.99
CA LEU A 327 1.52 34.42 -5.90
C LEU A 327 1.79 34.83 -7.35
N ALA A 328 2.13 36.09 -7.59
CA ALA A 328 2.40 36.60 -8.94
C ALA A 328 3.60 35.89 -9.60
N THR A 329 4.67 35.66 -8.85
CA THR A 329 5.87 34.98 -9.33
C THR A 329 5.57 33.52 -9.68
N VAL A 330 4.82 32.80 -8.85
CA VAL A 330 4.42 31.41 -9.10
C VAL A 330 3.51 31.33 -10.32
N GLN A 331 2.53 32.23 -10.43
CA GLN A 331 1.63 32.30 -11.58
C GLN A 331 2.40 32.51 -12.88
N GLU A 332 3.31 33.49 -12.94
CA GLU A 332 4.13 33.79 -14.11
C GLU A 332 4.96 32.57 -14.54
N LYS A 333 5.73 32.00 -13.59
CA LYS A 333 6.61 30.84 -13.84
C LYS A 333 5.81 29.61 -14.30
N LEU A 334 4.66 29.35 -13.69
CA LEU A 334 3.82 28.21 -14.05
C LEU A 334 3.17 28.38 -15.41
N THR A 335 2.63 29.57 -15.71
CA THR A 335 2.07 29.91 -17.02
C THR A 335 3.11 29.74 -18.11
N ALA A 336 4.33 30.23 -17.90
CA ALA A 336 5.43 30.11 -18.87
C ALA A 336 5.83 28.64 -19.15
N LYS A 337 5.67 27.74 -18.16
CA LYS A 337 5.87 26.30 -18.37
C LYS A 337 4.69 25.65 -19.11
N LEU A 338 3.46 25.98 -18.73
CA LEU A 338 2.23 25.45 -19.37
C LEU A 338 2.14 25.85 -20.84
N ALA A 339 2.60 27.04 -21.21
CA ALA A 339 2.65 27.50 -22.60
C ALA A 339 3.55 26.64 -23.50
N LYS A 340 4.43 25.83 -22.95
CA LYS A 340 5.31 24.93 -23.72
C LYS A 340 4.72 23.52 -23.88
N VAL A 341 3.55 23.25 -23.30
CA VAL A 341 2.90 21.94 -23.41
C VAL A 341 2.29 21.77 -24.79
N VAL A 342 2.67 20.71 -25.46
CA VAL A 342 2.06 20.31 -26.73
C VAL A 342 1.05 19.20 -26.42
N VAL A 343 -0.23 19.55 -26.52
CA VAL A 343 -1.34 18.60 -26.32
C VAL A 343 -1.69 17.98 -27.66
N GLY A 344 -1.79 16.66 -27.74
CA GLY A 344 -2.12 16.04 -29.01
C GLY A 344 -2.06 14.52 -29.04
N ASP A 345 -1.94 14.00 -30.24
CA ASP A 345 -1.78 12.58 -30.49
C ASP A 345 -0.42 12.10 -29.96
N PRO A 346 -0.40 11.11 -29.02
CA PRO A 346 0.84 10.57 -28.46
C PRO A 346 1.78 9.90 -29.48
N GLN A 347 1.34 9.61 -30.69
CA GLN A 347 2.19 9.08 -31.76
C GLN A 347 3.00 10.19 -32.47
N LYS A 348 2.66 11.45 -32.27
CA LYS A 348 3.43 12.57 -32.80
C LYS A 348 4.54 12.96 -31.81
N GLU A 349 5.78 13.02 -32.29
CA GLU A 349 6.99 13.17 -31.46
C GLU A 349 6.96 14.37 -30.52
N GLU A 350 6.39 15.49 -30.99
CA GLU A 350 6.34 16.73 -30.21
C GLU A 350 5.29 16.70 -29.10
N THR A 351 4.38 15.73 -29.10
CA THR A 351 3.30 15.65 -28.10
C THR A 351 3.87 15.33 -26.71
N THR A 352 3.63 16.25 -25.76
CA THR A 352 4.07 16.10 -24.37
C THR A 352 2.94 15.73 -23.41
N MET A 353 1.68 15.95 -23.81
CA MET A 353 0.48 15.58 -23.07
C MET A 353 -0.56 14.99 -24.03
N GLY A 354 -1.10 13.82 -23.68
CA GLY A 354 -2.12 13.16 -24.48
C GLY A 354 -3.54 13.65 -24.21
N ALA A 355 -4.54 12.86 -24.62
CA ALA A 355 -5.95 13.18 -24.43
C ALA A 355 -6.47 12.72 -23.06
N LEU A 356 -7.64 13.22 -22.68
CA LEU A 356 -8.49 12.62 -21.64
C LEU A 356 -9.00 11.25 -22.11
N ALA A 357 -9.43 10.39 -21.18
CA ALA A 357 -9.78 9.01 -21.48
C ALA A 357 -10.99 8.87 -22.42
N SER A 358 -11.88 9.84 -22.47
CA SER A 358 -13.07 9.82 -23.33
C SER A 358 -13.64 11.23 -23.54
N ILE A 359 -14.47 11.38 -24.55
CA ILE A 359 -15.24 12.62 -24.81
C ILE A 359 -16.15 12.97 -23.63
N LYS A 360 -16.72 11.97 -22.98
CA LYS A 360 -17.51 12.18 -21.75
C LYS A 360 -16.66 12.84 -20.67
N GLN A 361 -15.43 12.33 -20.45
CA GLN A 361 -14.51 12.92 -19.48
C GLN A 361 -14.12 14.37 -19.87
N LYS A 362 -13.98 14.65 -21.16
CA LYS A 362 -13.73 16.02 -21.66
C LYS A 362 -14.88 16.97 -21.26
N HIS A 363 -16.13 16.56 -21.44
CA HIS A 363 -17.29 17.35 -21.04
C HIS A 363 -17.36 17.52 -19.51
N ASP A 364 -17.15 16.44 -18.74
CA ASP A 364 -17.11 16.52 -17.27
C ASP A 364 -16.08 17.54 -16.76
N VAL A 365 -14.87 17.54 -17.35
CA VAL A 365 -13.81 18.50 -16.96
C VAL A 365 -14.21 19.92 -17.33
N ALA A 366 -14.78 20.14 -18.51
CA ALA A 366 -15.25 21.47 -18.94
C ALA A 366 -16.34 22.02 -17.99
N GLU A 367 -17.31 21.20 -17.59
CA GLU A 367 -18.34 21.58 -16.62
C GLU A 367 -17.73 21.94 -15.26
N LYS A 368 -16.74 21.17 -14.79
CA LYS A 368 -16.04 21.43 -13.53
C LYS A 368 -15.18 22.70 -13.60
N VAL A 369 -14.55 22.99 -14.71
CA VAL A 369 -13.84 24.28 -14.93
C VAL A 369 -14.84 25.45 -14.87
N ALA A 370 -16.00 25.33 -15.50
CA ALA A 370 -17.03 26.36 -15.43
C ALA A 370 -17.56 26.56 -13.98
N GLU A 371 -17.63 25.50 -13.19
CA GLU A 371 -17.98 25.57 -11.76
C GLU A 371 -16.89 26.29 -10.94
N LEU A 372 -15.62 25.92 -11.12
CA LEU A 372 -14.47 26.59 -10.48
C LEU A 372 -14.37 28.08 -10.85
N SER A 373 -14.72 28.42 -12.09
CA SER A 373 -14.66 29.81 -12.59
C SER A 373 -15.66 30.76 -11.92
N LYS A 374 -16.58 30.26 -11.11
CA LYS A 374 -17.46 31.10 -10.27
C LYS A 374 -16.70 31.78 -9.14
N ASP A 375 -15.63 31.14 -8.64
CA ASP A 375 -14.82 31.61 -7.51
C ASP A 375 -13.38 32.00 -7.92
N ALA A 376 -12.93 31.62 -9.11
CA ALA A 376 -11.55 31.79 -9.55
C ALA A 376 -11.48 32.25 -11.01
N LYS A 377 -10.48 33.05 -11.33
CA LYS A 377 -10.23 33.53 -12.68
C LYS A 377 -9.32 32.56 -13.42
N ILE A 378 -9.70 32.17 -14.64
CA ILE A 378 -8.80 31.44 -15.56
C ILE A 378 -7.71 32.40 -16.01
N VAL A 379 -6.45 32.02 -15.77
CA VAL A 379 -5.26 32.81 -16.16
C VAL A 379 -4.46 32.16 -17.28
N PHE A 380 -4.73 30.88 -17.57
CA PHE A 380 -4.14 30.14 -18.68
C PHE A 380 -5.07 28.99 -19.13
N GLY A 381 -5.17 28.76 -20.43
CA GLY A 381 -6.05 27.73 -21.01
C GLY A 381 -7.54 28.05 -20.87
N GLY A 382 -8.37 27.04 -20.90
CA GLY A 382 -9.82 27.18 -20.68
C GLY A 382 -10.63 27.74 -21.82
N ASP A 383 -10.03 28.00 -22.96
CA ASP A 383 -10.71 28.52 -24.18
C ASP A 383 -10.51 27.59 -25.39
N ASP A 384 -11.33 27.81 -26.42
CA ASP A 384 -11.29 27.07 -27.69
C ASP A 384 -10.13 27.49 -28.62
N SER A 385 -9.31 28.45 -28.19
CA SER A 385 -8.18 28.99 -28.99
C SER A 385 -6.93 28.09 -28.93
N PHE A 386 -6.92 27.09 -28.06
CA PHE A 386 -5.77 26.17 -27.89
C PHE A 386 -5.64 25.22 -29.08
N THR A 387 -4.45 25.19 -29.70
CA THR A 387 -4.18 24.31 -30.84
C THR A 387 -3.70 22.95 -30.40
N PHE A 388 -4.38 21.87 -30.84
CA PHE A 388 -4.01 20.50 -30.55
C PHE A 388 -3.22 19.87 -31.69
N ASN A 389 -2.15 19.15 -31.37
CA ASN A 389 -1.29 18.43 -32.31
C ASN A 389 -1.91 17.06 -32.69
N ALA A 390 -3.00 17.10 -33.44
CA ALA A 390 -3.75 15.93 -33.87
C ALA A 390 -4.33 16.14 -35.27
N ASP A 391 -4.62 15.08 -36.02
CA ASP A 391 -5.16 15.17 -37.38
C ASP A 391 -6.64 15.56 -37.37
N TYR A 392 -7.39 15.13 -36.35
CA TYR A 392 -8.82 15.44 -36.16
C TYR A 392 -9.08 15.85 -34.69
N PRO A 393 -8.61 17.05 -34.29
CA PRO A 393 -8.66 17.48 -32.89
C PRO A 393 -10.09 17.62 -32.34
N GLU A 394 -11.08 17.84 -33.19
CA GLU A 394 -12.49 17.96 -32.83
C GLU A 394 -13.11 16.58 -32.41
N LYS A 395 -12.56 15.47 -32.90
CA LYS A 395 -13.03 14.12 -32.59
C LYS A 395 -12.40 13.55 -31.32
N GLY A 396 -11.21 14.04 -30.98
CA GLY A 396 -10.46 13.54 -29.81
C GLY A 396 -10.87 14.19 -28.50
N ALA A 397 -10.57 13.51 -27.41
CA ALA A 397 -10.82 13.99 -26.05
C ALA A 397 -9.70 14.93 -25.54
N PHE A 398 -9.15 15.77 -26.39
CA PHE A 398 -8.10 16.73 -26.03
C PHE A 398 -8.64 17.85 -25.16
N PHE A 399 -7.88 18.25 -24.15
CA PHE A 399 -8.21 19.32 -23.22
C PHE A 399 -6.97 20.15 -22.90
N ALA A 400 -7.09 21.48 -22.95
CA ALA A 400 -5.98 22.39 -22.65
C ALA A 400 -5.64 22.36 -21.15
N PRO A 401 -4.35 22.42 -20.76
CA PRO A 401 -3.99 22.69 -19.39
C PRO A 401 -4.63 24.01 -18.94
N THR A 402 -5.33 23.99 -17.80
CA THR A 402 -6.10 25.13 -17.32
C THR A 402 -5.65 25.53 -15.93
N LEU A 403 -5.16 26.75 -15.80
CA LEU A 403 -4.73 27.34 -14.53
C LEU A 403 -5.71 28.43 -14.09
N LEU A 404 -6.20 28.31 -12.85
CA LEU A 404 -7.06 29.31 -12.25
C LEU A 404 -6.32 29.99 -11.07
N VAL A 405 -6.74 31.21 -10.75
CA VAL A 405 -6.33 31.94 -9.53
C VAL A 405 -7.57 32.36 -8.76
N CYS A 406 -7.64 31.97 -7.51
CA CYS A 406 -8.65 32.43 -6.56
C CYS A 406 -8.00 33.40 -5.57
N GLU A 407 -8.27 34.70 -5.73
CA GLU A 407 -7.65 35.76 -4.92
C GLU A 407 -8.21 35.83 -3.49
N GLN A 408 -9.42 35.33 -3.26
CA GLN A 408 -10.10 35.35 -1.96
C GLN A 408 -10.55 33.93 -1.53
N PRO A 409 -9.62 33.00 -1.30
CA PRO A 409 -9.95 31.60 -1.07
C PRO A 409 -10.78 31.35 0.20
N LEU A 410 -10.67 32.20 1.23
CA LEU A 410 -11.49 32.10 2.44
C LEU A 410 -12.99 32.37 2.19
N GLN A 411 -13.33 33.09 1.13
CA GLN A 411 -14.72 33.42 0.77
C GLN A 411 -15.28 32.47 -0.31
N ALA A 412 -14.42 31.68 -0.91
CA ALA A 412 -14.75 30.75 -1.98
C ALA A 412 -15.28 29.42 -1.45
N THR A 413 -16.07 28.72 -2.25
CA THR A 413 -16.61 27.39 -1.96
C THR A 413 -16.21 26.38 -3.03
N ASN A 414 -16.45 26.69 -4.31
CA ASN A 414 -16.26 25.73 -5.40
C ASN A 414 -14.80 25.27 -5.54
N VAL A 415 -13.81 26.16 -5.35
CA VAL A 415 -12.38 25.82 -5.43
C VAL A 415 -11.94 24.82 -4.37
N HIS A 416 -12.71 24.65 -3.28
CA HIS A 416 -12.43 23.68 -2.22
C HIS A 416 -13.24 22.38 -2.36
N THR A 417 -14.36 22.40 -3.09
CA THR A 417 -15.30 21.30 -3.16
C THR A 417 -15.36 20.60 -4.51
N THR A 418 -14.89 21.27 -5.60
CA THR A 418 -15.00 20.75 -6.96
C THR A 418 -13.69 20.13 -7.41
N GLU A 419 -13.70 18.83 -7.76
CA GLU A 419 -12.61 18.15 -8.43
C GLU A 419 -12.82 18.17 -9.96
N ALA A 420 -12.00 18.90 -10.70
CA ALA A 420 -11.88 18.76 -12.15
C ALA A 420 -10.85 17.68 -12.46
N PHE A 421 -11.31 16.47 -12.82
CA PHE A 421 -10.43 15.32 -13.03
C PHE A 421 -9.74 15.36 -14.40
N GLY A 422 -8.93 16.40 -14.60
CA GLY A 422 -8.23 16.76 -15.82
C GLY A 422 -7.00 17.63 -15.52
N PRO A 423 -6.38 18.27 -16.53
CA PRO A 423 -5.18 19.08 -16.37
C PRO A 423 -5.48 20.48 -15.80
N VAL A 424 -6.10 20.52 -14.61
CA VAL A 424 -6.66 21.73 -13.98
C VAL A 424 -6.10 21.89 -12.57
N CYS A 425 -5.65 23.12 -12.24
CA CYS A 425 -5.19 23.50 -10.91
C CYS A 425 -5.58 24.93 -10.57
N THR A 426 -5.86 25.21 -9.29
CA THR A 426 -6.16 26.55 -8.78
C THR A 426 -5.07 27.02 -7.83
N LEU A 427 -4.45 28.17 -8.10
CA LEU A 427 -3.56 28.88 -7.19
C LEU A 427 -4.37 29.68 -6.18
N MET A 428 -3.98 29.63 -4.91
CA MET A 428 -4.66 30.29 -3.80
C MET A 428 -3.62 30.93 -2.87
N PRO A 429 -3.71 32.24 -2.60
CA PRO A 429 -2.83 32.89 -1.63
C PRO A 429 -3.18 32.48 -0.20
N TYR A 430 -2.18 32.53 0.70
CA TYR A 430 -2.36 32.51 2.14
C TYR A 430 -1.38 33.48 2.82
N GLN A 431 -1.74 34.02 4.00
CA GLN A 431 -0.94 35.01 4.71
C GLN A 431 -0.16 34.42 5.90
N ASN A 432 -0.69 33.38 6.53
CA ASN A 432 -0.09 32.72 7.68
C ASN A 432 -0.52 31.25 7.80
N ILE A 433 0.10 30.51 8.72
CA ILE A 433 -0.13 29.06 8.90
C ILE A 433 -1.56 28.77 9.38
N GLU A 434 -2.19 29.62 10.17
CA GLU A 434 -3.56 29.43 10.65
C GLU A 434 -4.56 29.50 9.49
N GLU A 435 -4.41 30.50 8.63
CA GLU A 435 -5.19 30.64 7.41
C GLU A 435 -4.97 29.46 6.46
N LEU A 436 -3.71 29.05 6.25
CA LEU A 436 -3.39 27.87 5.45
C LEU A 436 -4.10 26.62 5.98
N ALA A 437 -4.10 26.42 7.30
CA ALA A 437 -4.75 25.28 7.93
C ALA A 437 -6.28 25.29 7.70
N ASP A 438 -6.92 26.47 7.81
CA ASP A 438 -8.35 26.63 7.49
C ASP A 438 -8.62 26.30 6.03
N LEU A 439 -7.85 26.86 5.10
CA LEU A 439 -7.99 26.61 3.66
C LEU A 439 -7.83 25.13 3.30
N VAL A 440 -6.85 24.47 3.89
CA VAL A 440 -6.63 23.02 3.68
C VAL A 440 -7.85 22.23 4.16
N SER A 441 -8.34 22.52 5.37
CA SER A 441 -9.47 21.82 6.00
C SER A 441 -10.76 21.87 5.18
N ARG A 442 -11.00 22.96 4.44
CA ARG A 442 -12.16 23.15 3.56
C ARG A 442 -12.27 22.14 2.43
N GLY A 443 -11.19 21.41 2.12
CA GLY A 443 -11.23 20.29 1.20
C GLY A 443 -11.85 19.03 1.78
N GLU A 444 -12.18 19.01 3.08
CA GLU A 444 -12.87 17.91 3.78
C GLU A 444 -12.18 16.54 3.67
N GLY A 445 -10.88 16.54 3.43
CA GLY A 445 -10.08 15.34 3.27
C GLY A 445 -9.53 15.15 1.86
N SER A 446 -8.34 14.59 1.76
CA SER A 446 -7.63 14.35 0.50
C SER A 446 -6.69 13.15 0.61
N LEU A 447 -6.27 12.61 -0.52
CA LEU A 447 -5.31 11.50 -0.58
C LEU A 447 -3.91 11.96 -0.20
N VAL A 448 -3.48 13.13 -0.70
CA VAL A 448 -2.11 13.59 -0.51
C VAL A 448 -1.99 15.11 -0.46
N ALA A 449 -1.04 15.58 0.35
CA ALA A 449 -0.50 16.94 0.26
C ALA A 449 1.01 16.89 0.01
N SER A 450 1.54 17.92 -0.71
CA SER A 450 2.98 18.20 -0.73
C SER A 450 3.27 19.52 -0.03
N VAL A 451 4.32 19.55 0.77
CA VAL A 451 4.91 20.78 1.31
C VAL A 451 6.29 20.95 0.71
N VAL A 452 6.48 22.00 -0.08
CA VAL A 452 7.76 22.33 -0.72
C VAL A 452 8.41 23.45 0.08
N LYS A 453 9.62 23.20 0.61
CA LYS A 453 10.28 24.04 1.61
C LYS A 453 11.76 24.26 1.31
N ASN A 454 12.39 25.23 1.96
CA ASN A 454 13.85 25.33 2.03
C ASN A 454 14.45 24.18 2.85
N ASN A 455 15.72 23.81 2.60
CA ASN A 455 16.35 22.66 3.29
C ASN A 455 16.26 22.74 4.82
N ASP A 456 16.57 23.89 5.40
CA ASP A 456 16.67 24.08 6.87
C ASP A 456 15.40 24.62 7.51
N GLU A 457 14.33 24.83 6.75
CA GLU A 457 13.08 25.37 7.24
C GLU A 457 12.32 24.37 8.11
N ASN A 458 11.90 24.78 9.30
CA ASN A 458 11.08 23.97 10.19
C ASN A 458 9.60 24.13 9.84
N ILE A 459 8.99 23.06 9.37
CA ILE A 459 7.57 23.01 8.98
C ILE A 459 6.72 22.15 9.90
N GLU A 460 7.20 21.84 11.11
CA GLU A 460 6.48 20.97 12.06
C GLU A 460 5.04 21.43 12.29
N GLN A 461 4.84 22.74 12.51
CA GLN A 461 3.51 23.31 12.73
C GLN A 461 2.59 23.15 11.52
N ILE A 462 3.11 23.30 10.31
CA ILE A 462 2.33 23.06 9.08
C ILE A 462 1.90 21.60 9.05
N ILE A 463 2.83 20.66 9.23
CA ILE A 463 2.55 19.22 9.19
C ILE A 463 1.49 18.83 10.22
N GLN A 464 1.62 19.27 11.47
CA GLN A 464 0.67 18.95 12.54
C GLN A 464 -0.76 19.41 12.21
N LYS A 465 -0.92 20.56 11.54
CA LYS A 465 -2.22 21.11 11.17
C LYS A 465 -2.85 20.44 9.93
N ILE A 466 -2.04 20.04 8.96
CA ILE A 466 -2.56 19.49 7.70
C ILE A 466 -2.67 17.97 7.71
N ALA A 467 -1.85 17.25 8.48
CA ALA A 467 -1.81 15.78 8.47
C ALA A 467 -3.18 15.11 8.72
N PRO A 468 -4.05 15.60 9.62
CA PRO A 468 -5.37 15.01 9.83
C PRO A 468 -6.28 15.01 8.60
N TRP A 469 -6.00 15.84 7.61
CA TRP A 469 -6.79 16.01 6.40
C TRP A 469 -6.28 15.20 5.19
N HIS A 470 -5.18 14.45 5.35
CA HIS A 470 -4.54 13.74 4.25
C HIS A 470 -4.19 12.31 4.63
N GLY A 471 -4.26 11.41 3.68
CA GLY A 471 -3.74 10.05 3.86
C GLY A 471 -2.21 10.01 3.82
N ARG A 472 -1.59 10.94 3.07
CA ARG A 472 -0.14 11.05 2.93
C ARG A 472 0.29 12.51 2.83
N VAL A 473 1.39 12.85 3.48
CA VAL A 473 2.05 14.15 3.32
C VAL A 473 3.45 13.91 2.75
N HIS A 474 3.74 14.57 1.63
CA HIS A 474 5.02 14.54 0.94
C HIS A 474 5.77 15.83 1.21
N VAL A 475 6.92 15.76 1.85
CA VAL A 475 7.79 16.91 2.11
C VAL A 475 8.91 16.92 1.09
N LEU A 476 9.12 18.04 0.43
CA LEU A 476 10.08 18.19 -0.65
C LEU A 476 10.94 19.43 -0.46
N ASP A 477 12.25 19.25 -0.56
CA ASP A 477 13.26 20.29 -0.60
C ASP A 477 14.26 20.01 -1.73
N ALA A 478 15.23 20.89 -1.94
CA ALA A 478 16.20 20.77 -3.04
C ALA A 478 17.06 19.51 -2.95
N GLU A 479 17.29 18.98 -1.77
CA GLU A 479 18.05 17.74 -1.55
C GLU A 479 17.21 16.52 -1.88
N SER A 480 16.05 16.37 -1.24
CA SER A 480 15.14 15.24 -1.41
C SER A 480 14.52 15.17 -2.81
N ALA A 481 14.40 16.30 -3.51
CA ALA A 481 13.86 16.37 -4.86
C ALA A 481 14.67 15.60 -5.92
N LYS A 482 15.93 15.30 -5.65
CA LYS A 482 16.82 14.56 -6.57
C LYS A 482 16.44 13.09 -6.69
N GLU A 483 15.87 12.50 -5.64
CA GLU A 483 15.53 11.08 -5.55
C GLU A 483 14.03 10.83 -5.26
N SER A 484 13.26 11.90 -5.06
CA SER A 484 11.83 11.79 -4.77
C SER A 484 11.05 11.13 -5.92
N THR A 485 10.15 10.23 -5.56
CA THR A 485 9.17 9.65 -6.48
C THR A 485 8.07 10.63 -6.87
N GLY A 486 7.97 11.77 -6.14
CA GLY A 486 7.06 12.86 -6.38
C GLY A 486 5.70 12.73 -5.70
N HIS A 487 4.94 13.83 -5.76
CA HIS A 487 3.64 13.99 -5.14
C HIS A 487 2.66 12.84 -5.48
N GLY A 488 2.54 12.53 -6.75
CA GLY A 488 1.51 11.67 -7.29
C GLY A 488 1.80 10.17 -7.25
N SER A 489 2.88 9.69 -6.61
CA SER A 489 3.27 8.28 -6.64
C SER A 489 2.90 7.57 -5.33
N PRO A 490 1.82 6.78 -5.27
CA PRO A 490 1.52 5.93 -4.12
C PRO A 490 2.47 4.73 -4.12
N LEU A 491 3.31 4.63 -3.09
CA LEU A 491 4.24 3.51 -2.95
C LEU A 491 3.57 2.34 -2.20
N PRO A 492 3.83 1.09 -2.57
CA PRO A 492 3.22 -0.09 -1.92
C PRO A 492 3.45 -0.17 -0.40
N HIS A 493 4.55 0.39 0.10
CA HIS A 493 4.89 0.41 1.53
C HIS A 493 4.09 1.43 2.35
N LEU A 494 3.54 2.46 1.69
CA LEU A 494 2.84 3.57 2.33
C LEU A 494 1.34 3.42 2.16
N VAL A 495 0.59 3.93 3.13
CA VAL A 495 -0.87 4.02 3.01
C VAL A 495 -1.24 4.91 1.83
N HIS A 496 -2.15 4.41 0.99
CA HIS A 496 -2.86 5.16 -0.02
C HIS A 496 -4.35 5.17 0.35
N GLY A 497 -4.93 6.33 0.40
CA GLY A 497 -6.28 6.58 0.90
C GLY A 497 -6.32 7.96 1.53
N GLY A 498 -7.42 8.35 2.12
CA GLY A 498 -7.54 9.63 2.78
C GLY A 498 -8.86 9.77 3.53
N PRO A 499 -8.92 10.68 4.52
CA PRO A 499 -10.10 10.90 5.32
C PRO A 499 -11.21 11.60 4.52
N GLY A 500 -12.41 11.63 5.09
CA GLY A 500 -13.52 12.42 4.63
C GLY A 500 -13.93 12.12 3.19
N ARG A 501 -13.94 13.14 2.32
CA ARG A 501 -14.35 13.02 0.92
C ARG A 501 -13.47 12.07 0.10
N ALA A 502 -12.22 11.85 0.48
CA ALA A 502 -11.35 10.89 -0.17
C ALA A 502 -11.78 9.43 0.04
N GLY A 503 -12.83 9.19 0.84
CA GLY A 503 -13.48 7.90 0.99
C GLY A 503 -13.29 7.24 2.33
N GLY A 504 -12.27 7.59 3.12
CA GLY A 504 -11.97 6.99 4.43
C GLY A 504 -11.42 5.57 4.34
N GLY A 505 -11.07 5.09 3.13
CA GLY A 505 -10.45 3.79 2.92
C GLY A 505 -8.94 3.84 3.13
N GLU A 506 -8.36 2.69 3.44
CA GLU A 506 -6.92 2.46 3.38
C GLU A 506 -6.63 1.42 2.30
N GLU A 507 -5.79 1.78 1.35
CA GLU A 507 -5.25 0.89 0.32
C GLU A 507 -3.73 0.93 0.40
N LEU A 508 -3.04 -0.10 -0.09
CA LEU A 508 -1.60 -0.23 0.06
C LEU A 508 -1.17 -0.22 1.56
N GLY A 509 0.00 0.27 1.88
CA GLY A 509 0.46 0.35 3.28
C GLY A 509 1.18 -0.90 3.76
N GLY A 510 1.79 -1.65 2.86
CA GLY A 510 2.58 -2.83 3.19
C GLY A 510 1.72 -3.96 3.72
N ILE A 511 2.14 -4.55 4.83
CA ILE A 511 1.42 -5.67 5.45
C ILE A 511 0.02 -5.25 5.96
N ARG A 512 -0.22 -3.97 6.23
CA ARG A 512 -1.56 -3.48 6.60
C ARG A 512 -2.60 -3.78 5.51
N ALA A 513 -2.24 -3.59 4.24
CA ALA A 513 -3.12 -3.91 3.12
C ALA A 513 -3.46 -5.41 3.05
N VAL A 514 -2.49 -6.30 3.33
CA VAL A 514 -2.74 -7.74 3.41
C VAL A 514 -3.71 -8.05 4.56
N LYS A 515 -3.50 -7.46 5.74
CA LYS A 515 -4.36 -7.62 6.92
C LYS A 515 -5.80 -7.15 6.69
N HIS A 516 -6.02 -6.18 5.82
CA HIS A 516 -7.37 -5.70 5.46
C HIS A 516 -8.26 -6.81 4.88
N TYR A 517 -7.69 -7.74 4.12
CA TYR A 517 -8.40 -8.89 3.54
C TYR A 517 -8.41 -10.12 4.44
N MET A 518 -7.97 -9.99 5.70
CA MET A 518 -7.95 -11.05 6.68
C MET A 518 -8.94 -10.78 7.82
N GLN A 519 -9.33 -11.85 8.52
CA GLN A 519 -10.18 -11.76 9.71
C GLN A 519 -9.32 -11.81 10.96
N ARG A 520 -9.39 -10.77 11.79
CA ARG A 520 -8.74 -10.76 13.11
C ARG A 520 -9.61 -11.48 14.13
N THR A 521 -9.00 -12.40 14.90
CA THR A 521 -9.67 -13.17 15.93
C THR A 521 -8.80 -13.24 17.17
N ALA A 522 -9.36 -12.93 18.34
CA ALA A 522 -8.72 -13.17 19.63
C ALA A 522 -8.89 -14.65 20.01
N ILE A 523 -7.80 -15.36 20.15
CA ILE A 523 -7.79 -16.75 20.64
C ILE A 523 -7.39 -16.75 22.11
N GLN A 524 -8.24 -17.29 22.97
CA GLN A 524 -8.02 -17.41 24.39
C GLN A 524 -7.80 -18.89 24.75
N GLY A 525 -6.84 -19.14 25.61
CA GLY A 525 -6.58 -20.52 26.02
C GLY A 525 -5.35 -20.69 26.92
N SER A 526 -4.96 -21.94 27.14
CA SER A 526 -3.71 -22.24 27.81
C SER A 526 -2.52 -21.91 26.92
N PRO A 527 -1.33 -21.62 27.48
CA PRO A 527 -0.10 -21.43 26.70
C PRO A 527 0.17 -22.57 25.70
N ASN A 528 -0.08 -23.83 26.11
CA ASN A 528 0.09 -24.99 25.21
C ASN A 528 -0.81 -24.94 23.99
N SER A 529 -2.11 -24.61 24.16
CA SER A 529 -3.06 -24.50 23.05
C SER A 529 -2.65 -23.38 22.11
N LEU A 530 -2.23 -22.22 22.64
CA LEU A 530 -1.80 -21.11 21.82
C LEU A 530 -0.50 -21.42 21.05
N THR A 531 0.45 -22.14 21.68
CA THR A 531 1.67 -22.60 20.98
C THR A 531 1.33 -23.51 19.80
N GLN A 532 0.40 -24.46 19.98
CA GLN A 532 -0.04 -25.36 18.92
C GLN A 532 -0.72 -24.62 17.75
N ILE A 533 -1.57 -23.63 18.07
CA ILE A 533 -2.34 -22.88 17.05
C ILE A 533 -1.44 -21.92 16.26
N THR A 534 -0.49 -21.28 16.94
CA THR A 534 0.33 -20.21 16.33
C THR A 534 1.69 -20.68 15.84
N HIS A 535 2.04 -21.95 16.05
CA HIS A 535 3.37 -22.52 15.77
C HIS A 535 4.52 -21.64 16.35
N SER A 536 4.24 -20.98 17.49
CA SER A 536 5.17 -20.13 18.21
C SER A 536 5.05 -20.39 19.69
N TRP A 537 6.13 -20.81 20.32
CA TRP A 537 6.15 -21.11 21.76
C TRP A 537 5.66 -19.91 22.57
N THR A 538 4.76 -20.18 23.49
CA THR A 538 4.16 -19.20 24.38
C THR A 538 4.67 -19.45 25.80
N ALA A 539 5.09 -18.42 26.51
CA ALA A 539 5.58 -18.53 27.87
C ALA A 539 4.57 -19.25 28.77
N GLY A 540 5.03 -20.27 29.48
CA GLY A 540 4.18 -21.16 30.27
C GLY A 540 3.72 -22.45 29.56
N SER A 541 4.02 -22.60 28.26
CA SER A 541 3.84 -23.86 27.54
C SER A 541 4.83 -24.92 28.05
N LYS A 542 4.49 -26.17 27.77
CA LYS A 542 5.41 -27.28 28.00
C LYS A 542 6.74 -27.03 27.32
N VAL A 543 7.81 -27.38 27.97
CA VAL A 543 9.16 -27.36 27.44
C VAL A 543 9.67 -28.79 27.31
N ASN A 544 10.46 -29.05 26.29
CA ASN A 544 11.20 -30.27 26.08
C ASN A 544 12.65 -30.01 26.46
N GLU A 545 13.19 -30.84 27.34
CA GLU A 545 14.62 -30.85 27.67
C GLU A 545 15.24 -32.11 27.07
N ASP A 546 16.22 -31.91 26.18
CA ASP A 546 16.97 -32.99 25.58
C ASP A 546 18.41 -33.03 26.16
N ARG A 547 19.04 -34.17 26.06
CA ARG A 547 20.46 -34.33 26.42
C ARG A 547 21.38 -33.75 25.35
N VAL A 548 20.93 -33.70 24.12
CA VAL A 548 21.68 -33.10 23.01
C VAL A 548 21.50 -31.59 23.06
N HIS A 549 22.62 -30.87 23.04
CA HIS A 549 22.60 -29.41 23.03
C HIS A 549 21.84 -28.89 21.79
N PRO A 550 20.91 -27.92 21.91
CA PRO A 550 20.10 -27.44 20.78
C PRO A 550 20.92 -26.96 19.59
N PHE A 551 22.09 -26.38 19.82
CA PHE A 551 22.97 -25.89 18.76
C PHE A 551 23.72 -27.01 17.98
N LYS A 552 23.58 -28.26 18.41
CA LYS A 552 24.06 -29.44 17.69
C LYS A 552 23.02 -30.10 16.81
N LYS A 553 21.79 -29.57 16.82
CA LYS A 553 20.67 -30.08 16.03
C LYS A 553 20.50 -29.26 14.77
N SER A 554 20.19 -29.93 13.67
CA SER A 554 19.76 -29.30 12.42
C SER A 554 18.46 -28.54 12.60
N PHE A 555 18.14 -27.65 11.65
CA PHE A 555 16.87 -26.93 11.64
C PHE A 555 15.68 -27.90 11.71
N ASP A 556 15.77 -29.05 11.03
CA ASP A 556 14.66 -30.01 10.93
C ASP A 556 14.49 -30.83 12.24
N GLU A 557 15.58 -31.12 12.95
CA GLU A 557 15.57 -31.85 14.25
C GLU A 557 15.08 -30.97 15.42
N LEU A 558 15.26 -29.66 15.36
CA LEU A 558 14.83 -28.76 16.44
C LEU A 558 13.31 -28.78 16.58
N VAL A 559 12.84 -28.74 17.82
CA VAL A 559 11.41 -28.75 18.18
C VAL A 559 11.04 -27.44 18.88
N ILE A 560 9.91 -26.85 18.50
CA ILE A 560 9.36 -25.66 19.19
C ILE A 560 9.08 -26.02 20.65
N GLY A 561 9.58 -25.20 21.59
CA GLY A 561 9.53 -25.45 23.02
C GLY A 561 10.71 -26.27 23.55
N GLU A 562 11.68 -26.64 22.71
CA GLU A 562 12.93 -27.25 23.20
C GLU A 562 13.73 -26.24 24.00
N ARG A 563 14.15 -26.60 25.20
CA ARG A 563 14.78 -25.71 26.18
C ARG A 563 16.16 -26.21 26.61
N LEU A 564 17.10 -25.28 26.68
CA LEU A 564 18.37 -25.42 27.37
C LEU A 564 18.37 -24.56 28.64
N LEU A 565 18.69 -25.15 29.77
CA LEU A 565 19.05 -24.47 31.01
C LEU A 565 20.56 -24.53 31.18
N THR A 566 21.24 -23.39 31.19
CA THR A 566 22.71 -23.34 31.25
C THR A 566 23.26 -23.57 32.65
N ALA A 567 24.58 -23.75 32.75
CA ALA A 567 25.27 -23.56 34.00
C ALA A 567 25.15 -22.11 34.52
N ARG A 568 25.50 -21.86 35.76
CA ARG A 568 25.56 -20.51 36.35
C ARG A 568 26.94 -19.92 36.18
N ARG A 569 26.97 -18.58 36.06
CA ARG A 569 28.21 -17.79 36.07
C ARG A 569 28.07 -16.65 37.04
N THR A 570 28.99 -16.52 37.99
CA THR A 570 29.07 -15.38 38.90
C THR A 570 29.72 -14.20 38.23
N VAL A 571 29.09 -13.02 38.32
CA VAL A 571 29.60 -11.76 37.85
C VAL A 571 30.57 -11.20 38.88
N THR A 572 31.80 -10.96 38.47
CA THR A 572 32.90 -10.52 39.34
C THR A 572 33.23 -9.03 39.05
N GLU A 573 33.97 -8.41 39.98
CA GLU A 573 34.51 -7.06 39.73
C GLU A 573 35.44 -7.04 38.50
N ALA A 574 36.22 -8.09 38.29
CA ALA A 574 37.08 -8.20 37.10
C ALA A 574 36.27 -8.18 35.79
N ASP A 575 35.08 -8.80 35.75
CA ASP A 575 34.21 -8.78 34.57
C ASP A 575 33.80 -7.34 34.24
N ILE A 576 33.43 -6.56 35.25
CA ILE A 576 32.98 -5.15 35.06
C ILE A 576 34.14 -4.29 34.54
N VAL A 577 35.30 -4.39 35.16
CA VAL A 577 36.49 -3.64 34.80
C VAL A 577 36.96 -4.00 33.36
N ASN A 578 37.08 -5.30 33.06
CA ASN A 578 37.49 -5.77 31.76
C ASN A 578 36.50 -5.37 30.67
N PHE A 579 35.21 -5.42 30.96
CA PHE A 579 34.20 -4.99 29.99
C PHE A 579 34.22 -3.48 29.76
N ALA A 580 34.40 -2.67 30.82
CA ALA A 580 34.60 -1.25 30.69
C ALA A 580 35.80 -0.89 29.82
N CYS A 581 36.94 -1.59 30.02
CA CYS A 581 38.14 -1.41 29.20
C CYS A 581 37.91 -1.84 27.73
N LEU A 582 37.16 -2.93 27.50
CA LEU A 582 36.87 -3.44 26.17
C LEU A 582 35.91 -2.56 25.40
N SER A 583 34.86 -2.09 26.05
CA SER A 583 33.77 -1.31 25.44
C SER A 583 34.01 0.20 25.40
N GLY A 584 34.83 0.72 26.30
CA GLY A 584 34.99 2.15 26.55
C GLY A 584 33.86 2.76 27.40
N ASP A 585 32.96 1.92 27.93
CA ASP A 585 31.83 2.35 28.77
C ASP A 585 32.24 2.45 30.24
N TYR A 586 32.69 3.64 30.61
CA TYR A 586 33.07 3.98 32.00
C TYR A 586 31.95 4.74 32.72
N PHE A 587 30.71 4.49 32.38
CA PHE A 587 29.58 5.14 33.07
C PHE A 587 29.69 4.89 34.59
N TYR A 588 29.42 5.94 35.36
CA TYR A 588 29.66 5.96 36.82
C TYR A 588 29.00 4.79 37.58
N ALA A 589 27.81 4.38 37.14
CA ALA A 589 27.09 3.26 37.77
C ALA A 589 27.86 1.92 37.72
N HIS A 590 28.83 1.79 36.80
CA HIS A 590 29.66 0.60 36.64
C HIS A 590 31.03 0.75 37.33
N THR A 591 31.59 1.95 37.34
CA THR A 591 33.02 2.14 37.65
C THR A 591 33.27 2.99 38.90
N ASP A 592 32.35 3.89 39.31
CA ASP A 592 32.49 4.74 40.49
C ASP A 592 31.65 4.22 41.65
N LYS A 593 32.33 3.67 42.66
CA LYS A 593 31.66 3.07 43.84
C LYS A 593 30.92 4.12 44.68
N ILE A 594 31.42 5.32 44.74
CA ILE A 594 30.82 6.39 45.57
C ILE A 594 29.56 6.92 44.89
N ALA A 595 29.67 7.32 43.63
CA ALA A 595 28.54 7.85 42.87
C ALA A 595 27.46 6.77 42.69
N ALA A 596 27.82 5.50 42.47
CA ALA A 596 26.85 4.40 42.36
C ALA A 596 26.09 4.13 43.65
N ALA A 597 26.75 4.30 44.83
CA ALA A 597 26.09 4.17 46.11
C ALA A 597 25.03 5.24 46.37
N GLU A 598 25.20 6.43 45.82
CA GLU A 598 24.25 7.52 45.90
C GLU A 598 23.17 7.51 44.82
N SER A 599 23.29 6.59 43.84
CA SER A 599 22.38 6.46 42.72
C SER A 599 21.18 5.56 43.05
N PHE A 600 20.23 5.49 42.08
CA PHE A 600 19.11 4.56 42.11
C PHE A 600 19.53 3.10 42.34
N PHE A 601 20.73 2.72 41.93
CA PHE A 601 21.22 1.34 42.03
C PHE A 601 21.75 0.99 43.45
N GLY A 602 22.15 1.95 44.24
CA GLY A 602 22.68 1.81 45.60
C GLY A 602 24.07 1.18 45.67
N GLU A 603 24.59 0.63 44.59
CA GLU A 603 25.93 0.04 44.40
C GLU A 603 26.26 -0.13 42.93
N ARG A 604 27.52 -0.49 42.63
CA ARG A 604 27.91 -0.71 41.23
C ARG A 604 27.18 -1.92 40.62
N VAL A 605 26.70 -1.75 39.37
CA VAL A 605 25.99 -2.78 38.63
C VAL A 605 26.74 -3.12 37.33
N ALA A 606 26.50 -4.32 36.80
CA ALA A 606 27.08 -4.78 35.57
C ALA A 606 26.48 -3.99 34.36
N HIS A 607 27.29 -3.79 33.34
CA HIS A 607 26.80 -3.26 32.07
C HIS A 607 25.75 -4.18 31.47
N GLY A 608 24.67 -3.64 30.96
CA GLY A 608 23.62 -4.44 30.30
C GLY A 608 24.17 -5.28 29.15
N TYR A 609 25.02 -4.70 28.30
CA TYR A 609 25.66 -5.42 27.18
C TYR A 609 26.65 -6.49 27.62
N PHE A 610 27.29 -6.31 28.78
CA PHE A 610 28.08 -7.41 29.38
C PHE A 610 27.17 -8.60 29.72
N ILE A 611 26.00 -8.37 30.31
CA ILE A 611 25.05 -9.44 30.67
C ILE A 611 24.60 -10.20 29.42
N VAL A 612 24.28 -9.51 28.32
CA VAL A 612 23.93 -10.13 27.04
C VAL A 612 25.09 -10.99 26.51
N SER A 613 26.29 -10.45 26.53
CA SER A 613 27.50 -11.15 26.06
C SER A 613 27.86 -12.36 26.91
N ALA A 614 27.77 -12.22 28.24
CA ALA A 614 28.02 -13.31 29.20
C ALA A 614 26.95 -14.41 29.09
N ALA A 615 25.69 -14.04 28.87
CA ALA A 615 24.60 -14.96 28.59
C ALA A 615 24.85 -15.76 27.32
N ALA A 616 25.27 -15.09 26.22
CA ALA A 616 25.65 -15.77 24.99
C ALA A 616 26.74 -16.81 25.22
N GLY A 617 27.77 -16.48 25.99
CA GLY A 617 28.85 -17.40 26.34
C GLY A 617 28.38 -18.61 27.15
N LEU A 618 27.24 -18.54 27.85
CA LEU A 618 26.66 -19.64 28.58
C LEU A 618 25.87 -20.63 27.72
N PHE A 619 25.17 -20.15 26.70
CA PHE A 619 24.29 -20.99 25.87
C PHE A 619 24.87 -21.39 24.52
N VAL A 620 25.99 -20.81 24.08
CA VAL A 620 26.64 -21.20 22.81
C VAL A 620 27.39 -22.51 22.97
N ASP A 621 27.22 -23.44 22.02
CA ASP A 621 28.15 -24.56 21.83
C ASP A 621 29.32 -24.10 20.98
N ALA A 622 30.54 -24.21 21.49
CA ALA A 622 31.75 -23.74 20.82
C ALA A 622 32.19 -24.62 19.65
N ALA A 623 31.64 -25.84 19.54
CA ALA A 623 32.00 -26.76 18.47
C ALA A 623 31.28 -26.36 17.14
N GLN A 624 31.94 -26.66 16.02
CA GLN A 624 31.27 -26.53 14.71
C GLN A 624 30.02 -27.41 14.66
N GLY A 625 28.92 -26.84 14.26
CA GLY A 625 27.62 -27.51 14.21
C GLY A 625 26.67 -26.89 13.17
N PRO A 626 25.39 -27.25 13.19
CA PRO A 626 24.38 -26.76 12.24
C PRO A 626 24.09 -25.26 12.35
N VAL A 627 24.40 -24.62 13.48
CA VAL A 627 24.24 -23.17 13.63
C VAL A 627 25.31 -22.47 12.78
N ILE A 628 24.84 -21.76 11.75
CA ILE A 628 25.72 -21.12 10.75
C ILE A 628 26.19 -19.75 11.24
N ALA A 629 25.24 -18.96 11.79
CA ALA A 629 25.50 -17.59 12.23
C ALA A 629 24.46 -17.10 13.24
N ASN A 630 24.87 -16.10 14.04
CA ASN A 630 23.92 -15.22 14.72
C ASN A 630 23.35 -14.26 13.70
N TYR A 631 22.02 -14.20 13.59
CA TYR A 631 21.29 -13.44 12.57
C TYR A 631 20.77 -12.11 13.09
N GLY A 632 20.55 -12.01 14.40
CA GLY A 632 20.05 -10.79 15.04
C GLY A 632 19.55 -11.00 16.45
N MET A 633 19.07 -9.91 17.04
CA MET A 633 18.46 -9.86 18.36
C MET A 633 17.25 -8.92 18.33
N ASP A 634 16.13 -9.39 18.90
CA ASP A 634 14.90 -8.61 19.00
C ASP A 634 14.43 -8.51 20.45
N ASN A 635 13.59 -7.54 20.75
CA ASN A 635 12.83 -7.41 22.00
C ASN A 635 13.69 -7.34 23.29
N LEU A 636 14.94 -6.84 23.22
CA LEU A 636 15.82 -6.72 24.37
C LEU A 636 15.24 -5.78 25.43
N ARG A 637 15.15 -6.30 26.69
CA ARG A 637 14.81 -5.54 27.88
C ARG A 637 15.72 -5.96 29.03
N PHE A 638 16.28 -4.95 29.72
CA PHE A 638 16.89 -5.11 31.04
C PHE A 638 15.80 -4.86 32.07
N VAL A 639 15.61 -5.80 33.00
CA VAL A 639 14.50 -5.78 33.96
C VAL A 639 15.02 -5.46 35.34
N GLU A 640 15.97 -6.25 35.86
CA GLU A 640 16.61 -6.04 37.14
C GLU A 640 18.12 -5.86 36.97
N PRO A 641 18.75 -4.93 37.73
CA PRO A 641 20.20 -4.74 37.67
C PRO A 641 20.94 -5.96 38.25
N VAL A 642 22.05 -6.32 37.63
CA VAL A 642 22.95 -7.36 38.10
C VAL A 642 24.10 -6.72 38.90
N LYS A 643 24.28 -7.11 40.13
CA LYS A 643 25.29 -6.60 41.05
C LYS A 643 26.55 -7.47 40.99
N ILE A 644 27.69 -6.90 41.45
CA ILE A 644 28.92 -7.69 41.62
C ILE A 644 28.67 -8.76 42.67
N GLY A 645 28.97 -10.03 42.31
CA GLY A 645 28.69 -11.21 43.15
C GLY A 645 27.38 -11.93 42.81
N ASP A 646 26.49 -11.33 42.05
CA ASP A 646 25.34 -12.05 41.54
C ASP A 646 25.75 -13.16 40.54
N SER A 647 25.00 -14.25 40.51
CA SER A 647 25.23 -15.35 39.56
C SER A 647 24.07 -15.41 38.55
N ILE A 648 24.38 -15.31 37.28
CA ILE A 648 23.40 -15.39 36.20
C ILE A 648 23.29 -16.83 35.67
N GLN A 649 22.09 -17.18 35.23
CA GLN A 649 21.75 -18.43 34.54
C GLN A 649 20.82 -18.12 33.39
N VAL A 650 20.92 -18.84 32.27
CA VAL A 650 20.13 -18.61 31.08
C VAL A 650 19.19 -19.76 30.80
N GLU A 651 17.95 -19.42 30.53
CA GLU A 651 16.97 -20.30 29.86
C GLU A 651 16.90 -19.88 28.41
N LEU A 652 17.21 -20.79 27.50
CA LEU A 652 17.11 -20.62 26.03
C LEU A 652 16.02 -21.57 25.54
N THR A 653 14.96 -21.07 24.90
CA THR A 653 13.86 -21.92 24.44
C THR A 653 13.62 -21.67 22.94
N CYS A 654 13.56 -22.74 22.14
CA CYS A 654 13.20 -22.65 20.72
C CYS A 654 11.77 -22.11 20.56
N LYS A 655 11.64 -20.86 20.13
CA LYS A 655 10.37 -20.14 20.08
C LYS A 655 9.68 -20.31 18.73
N GLN A 656 10.43 -20.24 17.64
CA GLN A 656 9.90 -20.28 16.30
C GLN A 656 10.95 -20.75 15.30
N LYS A 657 10.49 -21.38 14.21
CA LYS A 657 11.33 -21.86 13.11
C LYS A 657 10.75 -21.37 11.78
N THR A 658 11.57 -20.73 10.96
CA THR A 658 11.15 -20.23 9.64
C THR A 658 12.13 -20.70 8.57
N PRO A 659 11.74 -21.60 7.66
CA PRO A 659 12.62 -22.06 6.59
C PRO A 659 12.91 -20.89 5.63
N LYS A 660 14.13 -20.83 5.10
CA LYS A 660 14.51 -19.86 4.08
C LYS A 660 14.59 -20.53 2.70
N PRO A 661 14.15 -19.84 1.63
CA PRO A 661 14.36 -20.33 0.27
C PRO A 661 15.86 -20.48 -0.03
N GLN A 662 16.27 -21.63 -0.53
CA GLN A 662 17.64 -21.82 -1.00
C GLN A 662 17.86 -21.00 -2.27
N LYS A 663 18.69 -19.96 -2.18
CA LYS A 663 19.01 -19.08 -3.30
C LYS A 663 20.13 -19.63 -4.18
N ASP A 664 21.06 -20.32 -3.57
CA ASP A 664 22.23 -20.89 -4.22
C ASP A 664 22.30 -22.39 -3.88
N PRO A 665 22.16 -23.28 -4.87
CA PRO A 665 22.23 -24.73 -4.67
C PRO A 665 23.58 -25.20 -4.11
N SER A 666 24.66 -24.41 -4.26
CA SER A 666 25.99 -24.73 -3.71
C SER A 666 26.10 -24.49 -2.20
N GLN A 667 25.16 -23.76 -1.60
CA GLN A 667 25.12 -23.52 -0.16
C GLN A 667 24.10 -24.43 0.53
N PRO A 668 24.33 -24.84 1.78
CA PRO A 668 23.38 -25.67 2.50
C PRO A 668 22.03 -24.95 2.65
N ALA A 669 20.94 -25.69 2.47
CA ALA A 669 19.61 -25.20 2.82
C ALA A 669 19.60 -24.85 4.32
N HIS A 670 18.92 -23.78 4.69
CA HIS A 670 18.89 -23.29 6.08
C HIS A 670 17.56 -22.62 6.43
N GLY A 671 17.37 -22.33 7.69
CA GLY A 671 16.25 -21.54 8.19
C GLY A 671 16.67 -20.63 9.34
N VAL A 672 15.78 -19.73 9.72
CA VAL A 672 15.94 -18.88 10.90
C VAL A 672 15.25 -19.56 12.07
N VAL A 673 15.95 -19.71 13.18
CA VAL A 673 15.39 -20.15 14.47
C VAL A 673 15.42 -18.95 15.41
N VAL A 674 14.26 -18.66 16.00
CA VAL A 674 14.09 -17.63 17.03
C VAL A 674 14.11 -18.34 18.39
N TRP A 675 14.93 -17.82 19.29
CA TRP A 675 15.08 -18.35 20.64
C TRP A 675 14.64 -17.31 21.67
N ASP A 676 13.70 -17.68 22.57
CA ASP A 676 13.35 -16.89 23.74
C ASP A 676 14.45 -17.06 24.81
N ILE A 677 15.07 -15.94 25.17
CA ILE A 677 16.14 -15.89 26.19
C ILE A 677 15.62 -15.24 27.46
N LYS A 678 15.82 -15.93 28.58
CA LYS A 678 15.61 -15.38 29.90
C LYS A 678 16.89 -15.52 30.73
N VAL A 679 17.45 -14.41 31.14
CA VAL A 679 18.57 -14.36 32.06
C VAL A 679 18.03 -14.10 33.44
N LYS A 680 18.32 -15.02 34.38
CA LYS A 680 17.87 -14.94 35.78
C LYS A 680 19.08 -14.86 36.70
N ASN A 681 18.94 -14.18 37.84
CA ASN A 681 19.93 -14.21 38.90
C ASN A 681 19.74 -15.44 39.81
N GLN A 682 20.58 -15.57 40.84
CA GLN A 682 20.53 -16.67 41.80
C GLN A 682 19.24 -16.70 42.66
N ARG A 683 18.49 -15.62 42.72
CA ARG A 683 17.19 -15.51 43.40
C ARG A 683 16.01 -15.91 42.50
N GLY A 684 16.29 -16.21 41.23
CA GLY A 684 15.25 -16.48 40.21
C GLY A 684 14.60 -15.21 39.61
N GLU A 685 15.11 -14.04 39.96
CA GLU A 685 14.63 -12.76 39.39
C GLU A 685 15.09 -12.64 37.96
N LEU A 686 14.20 -12.16 37.09
CA LEU A 686 14.48 -11.90 35.65
C LEU A 686 15.34 -10.64 35.52
N VAL A 687 16.57 -10.77 35.06
CA VAL A 687 17.49 -9.62 34.86
C VAL A 687 17.53 -9.11 33.44
N ALA A 688 17.35 -10.01 32.48
CA ALA A 688 17.21 -9.62 31.07
C ALA A 688 16.34 -10.63 30.29
N THR A 689 15.64 -10.15 29.29
CA THR A 689 14.89 -10.96 28.33
C THR A 689 15.05 -10.41 26.91
N TYR A 690 15.16 -11.30 25.94
CA TYR A 690 15.28 -10.95 24.51
C TYR A 690 15.09 -12.18 23.63
N ASP A 691 14.88 -11.97 22.34
CA ASP A 691 14.89 -13.02 21.33
C ASP A 691 16.25 -13.02 20.59
N ILE A 692 16.89 -14.18 20.45
CA ILE A 692 18.05 -14.38 19.56
C ILE A 692 17.57 -15.07 18.29
N LEU A 693 18.05 -14.59 17.15
CA LEU A 693 17.81 -15.20 15.85
C LEU A 693 19.09 -15.85 15.35
N THR A 694 19.02 -17.13 15.00
CA THR A 694 20.15 -17.85 14.40
C THR A 694 19.80 -18.41 13.04
N LEU A 695 20.79 -18.42 12.13
CA LEU A 695 20.71 -19.22 10.92
C LEU A 695 21.15 -20.64 11.24
N VAL A 696 20.32 -21.62 10.91
CA VAL A 696 20.55 -23.04 11.20
C VAL A 696 20.44 -23.84 9.91
N ALA A 697 21.46 -24.67 9.62
CA ALA A 697 21.44 -25.55 8.46
C ALA A 697 20.33 -26.58 8.57
N ARG A 698 19.72 -26.93 7.46
CA ARG A 698 18.79 -28.03 7.32
C ARG A 698 19.54 -29.33 7.05
N GLU A 699 18.90 -30.46 7.29
CA GLU A 699 19.40 -31.74 6.80
C GLU A 699 19.45 -31.71 5.27
N ALA A 700 20.50 -32.33 4.71
CA ALA A 700 20.76 -32.38 3.27
C ALA A 700 19.74 -33.26 2.53
#